data_3d9bb2dc2861b421e5cbef3d956db03d
#
_entry.id   3d9bb2dc2861b421e5cbef3d956db03d
#
_cell.length_a   1.000
_cell.length_b   1.000
_cell.length_c   1.000
_cell.angle_alpha   90.00
_cell.angle_beta   90.00
_cell.angle_gamma   90.00
#
_symmetry.space_group_name_H-M   'P 1'
#
loop_
_entity.id
_entity.type
_entity.pdbx_description
1 polymer ?
#
loop_
_entity_poly.entity_id
_entity_poly.type
_entity_poly.pdbx_seq_one_letter_code
_entity_poly.pdbx_strand_id
1 'polypeptide(L)'
;VEDDIEWRKTHCGRMDHGGCALLAGVRDNVIVKIKGDPCGFLNRGYVCPKGLASPGRLNHPDRLKHPLRRTGGRGEGKWERISWDAAIETIRENFQRIKEAYGARGVAFCQGMPKGIEHFVLIRLANIFGSPNVVSVQDVCHAPREVTGLHTCGFYPVADFHLKSSLALVWGSNVTSTNEEGEICSLLLDQLRSGTRMIVVDPRRTELAKRADLWLQLRPGTDAALALGFLNVIIEEGLFDEGFVAAWTHGFEDLARHVKGYPPEKVAEITWVPSDLIREAARLYARSRSAAIQWGNAIEQHTSAFDTARSLICLMAVCGNLDVPGGNIQANEPNILPLGKFVRADLLPNKWKEMLHTSHHTIPKLMTVPPAFLRKAMLEGFPYPIKGAYVQCSNPVMAYADSRTTVDAIHQLDFMAVADIFMTPTASLADVVLPVATQFEFNDIGHYGLGHGYILARPKVVEPPEACWSDIRILNALGRAMTPKEYWADDPDELLSALLRPSGLSYRQFAEQGHLKGEERFKKYESGGFKTPTGKVELSLSTAEKFGLKALPGFTALPADDPDYPLVLISAKDPFYMHSSYRWVKSLRKRSPDPVVEIHPETASDLSIHEGEQVAIETRQGAITQVARLTEEVHPNVVNAAYGWWFPEADITAEDTWTRSNFNILTSASELGREFGTPKLKGIPCRIRPAD
;
A
#
# COMPACT_ATOMS: atom_id res chain seq x y z
N VAL A 1 -26.90 14.59 28.57
CA VAL A 1 -26.63 13.40 27.77
C VAL A 1 -25.18 13.38 27.22
N GLU A 2 -24.42 14.49 27.19
CA GLU A 2 -22.98 14.51 26.87
C GLU A 2 -22.09 14.41 28.13
N ASP A 3 -22.63 14.58 29.32
CA ASP A 3 -21.88 14.67 30.59
C ASP A 3 -21.34 13.31 31.09
N ASP A 4 -21.83 12.19 30.55
CA ASP A 4 -21.39 10.82 30.92
C ASP A 4 -20.36 10.19 29.97
N ILE A 5 -19.74 10.98 29.12
CA ILE A 5 -18.74 10.46 28.14
C ILE A 5 -17.32 10.70 28.65
N GLU A 6 -16.59 9.64 28.94
CA GLU A 6 -15.13 9.69 29.18
C GLU A 6 -14.37 9.79 27.87
N TRP A 7 -13.53 10.82 27.70
CA TRP A 7 -12.70 10.99 26.51
C TRP A 7 -11.30 10.42 26.71
N ARG A 8 -10.92 9.46 25.88
CA ARG A 8 -9.62 8.79 25.89
C ARG A 8 -8.84 9.09 24.60
N LYS A 9 -7.55 9.40 24.74
CA LYS A 9 -6.64 9.67 23.61
C LYS A 9 -6.12 8.37 23.02
N THR A 10 -6.03 8.33 21.68
CA THR A 10 -5.36 7.27 20.93
C THR A 10 -5.04 7.76 19.51
N HIS A 11 -4.44 6.92 18.68
CA HIS A 11 -4.25 7.20 17.26
C HIS A 11 -4.99 6.18 16.40
N CYS A 12 -5.42 6.62 15.23
CA CYS A 12 -6.06 5.75 14.25
C CYS A 12 -5.07 4.67 13.78
N GLY A 13 -5.47 3.41 13.88
CA GLY A 13 -4.70 2.25 13.41
C GLY A 13 -5.22 1.69 12.11
N ARG A 14 -5.90 2.53 11.32
CA ARG A 14 -6.45 2.11 10.04
C ARG A 14 -5.33 1.75 9.05
N MET A 15 -5.59 0.75 8.22
CA MET A 15 -4.62 0.16 7.31
C MET A 15 -4.15 1.10 6.18
N ASP A 16 -4.87 2.20 5.93
CA ASP A 16 -4.54 3.18 4.89
C ASP A 16 -3.85 4.43 5.45
N HIS A 17 -2.68 4.28 6.02
CA HIS A 17 -1.85 5.38 6.51
C HIS A 17 -2.54 6.29 7.56
N GLY A 18 -3.50 5.74 8.31
CA GLY A 18 -4.12 6.44 9.41
C GLY A 18 -3.12 6.63 10.56
N GLY A 19 -2.81 7.86 10.86
CA GLY A 19 -2.02 8.25 12.02
C GLY A 19 -2.70 9.37 12.79
N CYS A 20 -3.96 9.67 12.44
CA CYS A 20 -4.71 10.75 13.06
C CYS A 20 -4.84 10.55 14.57
N ALA A 21 -4.47 11.55 15.36
CA ALA A 21 -4.74 11.60 16.78
C ALA A 21 -6.25 11.74 17.00
N LEU A 22 -6.79 10.87 17.85
CA LEU A 22 -8.22 10.72 18.11
C LEU A 22 -8.55 10.93 19.59
N LEU A 23 -9.73 11.49 19.80
CA LEU A 23 -10.43 11.45 21.07
C LEU A 23 -11.60 10.48 20.94
N ALA A 24 -11.53 9.37 21.63
CA ALA A 24 -12.59 8.37 21.67
C ALA A 24 -13.46 8.60 22.92
N GLY A 25 -14.74 8.88 22.70
CA GLY A 25 -15.72 9.04 23.77
C GLY A 25 -16.29 7.68 24.16
N VAL A 26 -16.05 7.28 25.39
CA VAL A 26 -16.39 5.97 25.96
C VAL A 26 -17.50 6.11 26.99
N ARG A 27 -18.45 5.20 26.98
CA ARG A 27 -19.49 4.99 28.00
C ARG A 27 -19.74 3.49 28.14
N ASP A 28 -19.70 2.97 29.35
CA ASP A 28 -19.94 1.55 29.65
C ASP A 28 -19.09 0.59 28.76
N ASN A 29 -17.80 0.89 28.63
CA ASN A 29 -16.87 0.16 27.78
C ASN A 29 -17.23 0.15 26.27
N VAL A 30 -18.08 1.07 25.81
CA VAL A 30 -18.48 1.21 24.40
C VAL A 30 -18.00 2.55 23.85
N ILE A 31 -17.34 2.55 22.71
CA ILE A 31 -17.01 3.78 21.99
C ILE A 31 -18.28 4.29 21.31
N VAL A 32 -18.82 5.41 21.82
CA VAL A 32 -20.05 6.04 21.33
C VAL A 32 -19.77 7.18 20.34
N LYS A 33 -18.58 7.78 20.40
CA LYS A 33 -18.22 8.94 19.55
C LYS A 33 -16.71 8.97 19.28
N ILE A 34 -16.33 9.43 18.10
CA ILE A 34 -14.93 9.73 17.73
C ILE A 34 -14.84 11.19 17.32
N LYS A 35 -13.79 11.87 17.78
CA LYS A 35 -13.38 13.22 17.34
C LYS A 35 -11.90 13.21 17.03
N GLY A 36 -11.42 14.12 16.20
CA GLY A 36 -9.99 14.38 16.07
C GLY A 36 -9.47 15.11 17.31
N ASP A 37 -8.25 14.78 17.73
CA ASP A 37 -7.57 15.54 18.77
C ASP A 37 -7.03 16.84 18.17
N PRO A 38 -7.49 18.03 18.61
CA PRO A 38 -6.96 19.31 18.12
C PRO A 38 -5.46 19.48 18.37
N CYS A 39 -4.91 18.79 19.38
CA CYS A 39 -3.50 18.79 19.71
C CYS A 39 -2.68 17.76 18.90
N GLY A 40 -3.34 16.98 18.04
CA GLY A 40 -2.68 16.00 17.19
C GLY A 40 -1.71 16.64 16.21
N PHE A 41 -0.42 16.29 16.29
CA PHE A 41 0.61 16.96 15.49
C PHE A 41 0.49 16.69 13.98
N LEU A 42 -0.13 15.59 13.58
CA LEU A 42 -0.34 15.24 12.18
C LEU A 42 -1.63 15.83 11.61
N ASN A 43 -2.75 15.65 12.31
CA ASN A 43 -4.09 15.90 11.78
C ASN A 43 -4.81 17.11 12.39
N ARG A 44 -4.30 17.70 13.48
CA ARG A 44 -4.82 18.93 14.09
C ARG A 44 -6.35 18.97 14.21
N GLY A 45 -6.93 17.86 14.68
CA GLY A 45 -8.37 17.72 14.84
C GLY A 45 -9.13 17.19 13.63
N TYR A 46 -8.51 17.02 12.47
CA TYR A 46 -9.15 16.41 11.32
C TYR A 46 -9.29 14.89 11.50
N VAL A 47 -10.44 14.34 11.10
CA VAL A 47 -10.67 12.89 10.99
C VAL A 47 -11.51 12.60 9.76
N CYS A 48 -11.09 11.64 8.95
CA CYS A 48 -11.82 11.23 7.76
C CYS A 48 -13.12 10.46 8.10
N PRO A 49 -14.05 10.32 7.13
CA PRO A 49 -15.31 9.61 7.36
C PRO A 49 -15.15 8.20 7.92
N LYS A 50 -14.13 7.46 7.51
CA LYS A 50 -13.84 6.09 7.99
C LYS A 50 -13.43 6.08 9.46
N GLY A 51 -12.60 7.04 9.87
CA GLY A 51 -12.20 7.22 11.27
C GLY A 51 -13.41 7.55 12.17
N LEU A 52 -14.27 8.48 11.73
CA LEU A 52 -15.51 8.83 12.44
C LEU A 52 -16.48 7.66 12.53
N ALA A 53 -16.52 6.79 11.54
CA ALA A 53 -17.41 5.63 11.47
C ALA A 53 -16.87 4.38 12.20
N SER A 54 -15.69 4.45 12.81
CA SER A 54 -15.07 3.32 13.54
C SER A 54 -15.97 2.67 14.59
N PRO A 55 -16.81 3.38 15.38
CA PRO A 55 -17.74 2.74 16.29
C PRO A 55 -18.71 1.77 15.62
N GLY A 56 -19.16 2.09 14.40
CA GLY A 56 -20.04 1.22 13.62
C GLY A 56 -19.38 -0.08 13.16
N ARG A 57 -18.06 -0.10 13.02
CA ARG A 57 -17.28 -1.32 12.73
C ARG A 57 -17.01 -2.10 14.03
N LEU A 58 -16.61 -1.42 15.08
CA LEU A 58 -16.28 -2.00 16.38
C LEU A 58 -17.47 -2.76 16.98
N ASN A 59 -18.64 -2.13 16.97
CA ASN A 59 -19.86 -2.62 17.59
C ASN A 59 -20.78 -3.38 16.61
N HIS A 60 -20.28 -3.80 15.45
CA HIS A 60 -21.10 -4.46 14.43
C HIS A 60 -21.58 -5.83 14.93
N PRO A 61 -22.88 -6.20 14.73
CA PRO A 61 -23.42 -7.48 15.20
C PRO A 61 -22.74 -8.71 14.55
N ASP A 62 -22.37 -8.61 13.29
CA ASP A 62 -21.75 -9.71 12.52
C ASP A 62 -20.24 -9.85 12.76
N ARG A 63 -19.69 -9.10 13.73
CA ARG A 63 -18.28 -9.24 14.11
C ARG A 63 -18.03 -10.65 14.69
N LEU A 64 -16.97 -11.29 14.24
CA LEU A 64 -16.50 -12.56 14.79
C LEU A 64 -16.12 -12.40 16.27
N LYS A 65 -16.58 -13.31 17.10
CA LYS A 65 -16.39 -13.25 18.58
C LYS A 65 -15.73 -14.50 19.14
N HIS A 66 -15.68 -15.58 18.39
CA HIS A 66 -15.11 -16.87 18.82
C HIS A 66 -14.31 -17.49 17.71
N PRO A 67 -13.26 -18.28 18.03
CA PRO A 67 -12.57 -19.09 17.03
C PRO A 67 -13.53 -20.11 16.40
N LEU A 68 -13.42 -20.29 15.08
CA LEU A 68 -14.25 -21.18 14.29
C LEU A 68 -13.37 -22.18 13.57
N ARG A 69 -13.82 -23.45 13.53
CA ARG A 69 -13.23 -24.52 12.75
C ARG A 69 -14.22 -24.99 11.68
N ARG A 70 -13.73 -25.19 10.48
CA ARG A 70 -14.53 -25.69 9.36
C ARG A 70 -14.87 -27.17 9.58
N THR A 71 -16.12 -27.55 9.33
CA THR A 71 -16.64 -28.91 9.46
C THR A 71 -17.05 -29.55 8.14
N GLY A 72 -17.17 -28.76 7.08
CA GLY A 72 -17.48 -29.20 5.72
C GLY A 72 -16.34 -29.02 4.74
N GLY A 73 -16.64 -29.09 3.44
CA GLY A 73 -15.72 -28.71 2.37
C GLY A 73 -15.34 -27.22 2.43
N ARG A 74 -14.19 -26.86 1.87
CA ARG A 74 -13.72 -25.47 1.80
C ARG A 74 -14.72 -24.63 0.99
N GLY A 75 -15.25 -23.54 1.58
CA GLY A 75 -16.24 -22.69 0.96
C GLY A 75 -17.71 -23.09 1.21
N GLU A 76 -18.00 -24.22 1.86
CA GLU A 76 -19.38 -24.65 2.15
C GLU A 76 -20.06 -23.87 3.28
N GLY A 77 -19.36 -22.97 3.97
CA GLY A 77 -19.93 -22.15 5.05
C GLY A 77 -20.31 -22.89 6.32
N LYS A 78 -19.80 -24.13 6.52
CA LYS A 78 -20.09 -24.97 7.69
C LYS A 78 -19.02 -24.82 8.76
N TRP A 79 -19.41 -24.28 9.92
CA TRP A 79 -18.47 -23.91 10.98
C TRP A 79 -18.94 -24.45 12.33
N GLU A 80 -17.98 -24.83 13.19
CA GLU A 80 -18.20 -25.06 14.63
C GLU A 80 -17.35 -24.09 15.44
N ARG A 81 -17.89 -23.64 16.58
CA ARG A 81 -17.15 -22.85 17.54
C ARG A 81 -16.20 -23.75 18.34
N ILE A 82 -14.95 -23.30 18.48
CA ILE A 82 -13.92 -23.99 19.26
C ILE A 82 -13.29 -23.02 20.28
N SER A 83 -12.54 -23.57 21.25
CA SER A 83 -11.76 -22.76 22.19
C SER A 83 -10.49 -22.21 21.52
N TRP A 84 -9.86 -21.21 22.12
CA TRP A 84 -8.55 -20.72 21.71
C TRP A 84 -7.48 -21.78 21.76
N ASP A 85 -7.44 -22.60 22.83
CA ASP A 85 -6.47 -23.69 22.97
C ASP A 85 -6.63 -24.71 21.84
N ALA A 86 -7.87 -25.07 21.51
CA ALA A 86 -8.14 -25.98 20.39
C ALA A 86 -7.74 -25.34 19.03
N ALA A 87 -7.95 -24.04 18.86
CA ALA A 87 -7.56 -23.33 17.64
C ALA A 87 -6.04 -23.28 17.48
N ILE A 88 -5.31 -22.87 18.53
CA ILE A 88 -3.84 -22.80 18.53
C ILE A 88 -3.25 -24.20 18.28
N GLU A 89 -3.78 -25.23 18.95
CA GLU A 89 -3.31 -26.59 18.78
C GLU A 89 -3.57 -27.12 17.37
N THR A 90 -4.76 -26.89 16.81
CA THR A 90 -5.07 -27.27 15.42
C THR A 90 -4.09 -26.62 14.42
N ILE A 91 -3.77 -25.34 14.60
CA ILE A 91 -2.81 -24.63 13.74
C ILE A 91 -1.41 -25.21 13.93
N ARG A 92 -0.98 -25.43 15.18
CA ARG A 92 0.33 -26.01 15.51
C ARG A 92 0.53 -27.38 14.84
N GLU A 93 -0.43 -28.29 15.01
CA GLU A 93 -0.35 -29.66 14.46
C GLU A 93 -0.25 -29.65 12.94
N ASN A 94 -1.10 -28.88 12.26
CA ASN A 94 -1.09 -28.81 10.81
C ASN A 94 0.19 -28.15 10.27
N PHE A 95 0.66 -27.06 10.86
CA PHE A 95 1.91 -26.44 10.41
C PHE A 95 3.13 -27.29 10.71
N GLN A 96 3.13 -28.04 11.83
CA GLN A 96 4.20 -28.99 12.12
C GLN A 96 4.21 -30.13 11.10
N ARG A 97 3.05 -30.70 10.77
CA ARG A 97 2.91 -31.75 9.74
C ARG A 97 3.41 -31.28 8.37
N ILE A 98 3.05 -30.05 7.98
CA ILE A 98 3.52 -29.44 6.73
C ILE A 98 5.02 -29.20 6.78
N LYS A 99 5.56 -28.72 7.90
CA LYS A 99 6.99 -28.50 8.09
C LYS A 99 7.79 -29.81 8.01
N GLU A 100 7.27 -30.90 8.53
CA GLU A 100 7.89 -32.22 8.43
C GLU A 100 7.91 -32.77 6.99
N ALA A 101 6.82 -32.53 6.24
CA ALA A 101 6.68 -33.03 4.88
C ALA A 101 7.41 -32.16 3.82
N TYR A 102 7.42 -30.84 3.97
CA TYR A 102 7.88 -29.90 2.94
C TYR A 102 8.96 -28.92 3.43
N GLY A 103 9.39 -29.03 4.69
CA GLY A 103 10.25 -28.06 5.36
C GLY A 103 9.46 -26.81 5.82
N ALA A 104 10.07 -25.99 6.67
CA ALA A 104 9.44 -24.77 7.18
C ALA A 104 9.00 -23.80 6.05
N ARG A 105 9.71 -23.83 4.92
CA ARG A 105 9.40 -23.03 3.74
C ARG A 105 8.07 -23.41 3.06
N GLY A 106 7.48 -24.56 3.37
CA GLY A 106 6.17 -25.01 2.89
C GLY A 106 5.00 -24.25 3.53
N VAL A 107 5.25 -23.41 4.54
CA VAL A 107 4.26 -22.54 5.18
C VAL A 107 4.52 -21.08 4.81
N ALA A 108 3.50 -20.38 4.35
CA ALA A 108 3.51 -18.94 4.07
C ALA A 108 2.79 -18.16 5.19
N PHE A 109 3.36 -17.02 5.56
CA PHE A 109 2.76 -16.06 6.51
C PHE A 109 2.31 -14.82 5.74
N CYS A 110 1.00 -14.68 5.52
CA CYS A 110 0.42 -13.67 4.65
C CYS A 110 -0.15 -12.52 5.47
N GLN A 111 0.12 -11.29 5.04
CA GLN A 111 -0.47 -10.09 5.61
C GLN A 111 -0.75 -9.05 4.53
N GLY A 112 -1.68 -8.15 4.81
CA GLY A 112 -1.84 -6.94 4.03
C GLY A 112 -0.72 -5.95 4.37
N MET A 113 -1.12 -4.74 4.75
CA MET A 113 -0.18 -3.72 5.22
C MET A 113 -0.64 -3.19 6.59
N PRO A 114 -0.58 -4.00 7.66
CA PRO A 114 -0.93 -3.56 9.00
C PRO A 114 -0.04 -2.39 9.43
N LYS A 115 -0.57 -1.52 10.27
CA LYS A 115 0.09 -0.26 10.66
C LYS A 115 0.55 -0.25 12.12
N GLY A 116 0.40 -1.36 12.81
CA GLY A 116 0.94 -1.60 14.15
C GLY A 116 2.10 -2.59 14.13
N ILE A 117 2.67 -2.89 15.29
CA ILE A 117 3.81 -3.80 15.37
C ILE A 117 3.49 -5.25 15.04
N GLU A 118 2.21 -5.63 14.94
CA GLU A 118 1.79 -6.94 14.44
C GLU A 118 2.42 -7.25 13.08
N HIS A 119 2.70 -6.23 12.27
CA HIS A 119 3.48 -6.35 11.04
C HIS A 119 4.84 -7.04 11.27
N PHE A 120 5.58 -6.56 12.24
CA PHE A 120 6.91 -7.07 12.55
C PHE A 120 6.85 -8.34 13.40
N VAL A 121 5.82 -8.51 14.23
CA VAL A 121 5.62 -9.74 15.02
C VAL A 121 5.33 -10.94 14.10
N LEU A 122 4.60 -10.75 12.99
CA LEU A 122 4.43 -11.79 11.99
C LEU A 122 5.76 -12.18 11.33
N ILE A 123 6.57 -11.19 10.94
CA ILE A 123 7.91 -11.43 10.36
C ILE A 123 8.80 -12.16 11.38
N ARG A 124 8.73 -11.77 12.67
CA ARG A 124 9.42 -12.46 13.76
C ARG A 124 8.98 -13.91 13.85
N LEU A 125 7.68 -14.20 13.84
CA LEU A 125 7.15 -15.57 13.87
C LEU A 125 7.68 -16.39 12.69
N ALA A 126 7.59 -15.85 11.47
CA ALA A 126 8.10 -16.53 10.27
C ALA A 126 9.60 -16.86 10.38
N ASN A 127 10.42 -15.88 10.83
CA ASN A 127 11.87 -16.08 10.97
C ASN A 127 12.21 -17.16 12.01
N ILE A 128 11.56 -17.13 13.19
CA ILE A 128 11.80 -18.12 14.26
C ILE A 128 11.27 -19.50 13.85
N PHE A 129 10.13 -19.58 13.16
CA PHE A 129 9.59 -20.82 12.62
C PHE A 129 10.49 -21.44 11.54
N GLY A 130 11.26 -20.59 10.84
CA GLY A 130 12.18 -20.95 9.77
C GLY A 130 11.60 -20.80 8.36
N SER A 131 10.45 -20.09 8.21
CA SER A 131 9.88 -19.82 6.89
C SER A 131 10.44 -18.53 6.30
N PRO A 132 10.97 -18.55 5.07
CA PRO A 132 11.38 -17.37 4.36
C PRO A 132 10.20 -16.55 3.80
N ASN A 133 8.98 -17.12 3.78
CA ASN A 133 7.85 -16.63 3.00
C ASN A 133 6.87 -15.80 3.82
N VAL A 134 7.24 -14.54 4.04
CA VAL A 134 6.26 -13.51 4.43
C VAL A 134 5.73 -12.87 3.16
N VAL A 135 4.42 -13.01 2.93
CA VAL A 135 3.73 -12.51 1.74
C VAL A 135 2.98 -11.22 2.07
N SER A 136 3.12 -10.22 1.21
CA SER A 136 2.42 -8.94 1.38
C SER A 136 2.20 -8.28 0.02
N VAL A 137 1.25 -7.34 -0.06
CA VAL A 137 0.93 -6.54 -1.25
C VAL A 137 1.87 -5.36 -1.46
N GLN A 138 3.09 -5.43 -0.94
CA GLN A 138 4.06 -4.33 -1.06
C GLN A 138 4.51 -4.09 -2.51
N ASP A 139 4.46 -5.10 -3.36
CA ASP A 139 4.75 -5.03 -4.79
C ASP A 139 3.86 -4.04 -5.58
N VAL A 140 2.68 -3.69 -5.05
CA VAL A 140 1.73 -2.72 -5.61
C VAL A 140 1.49 -1.50 -4.72
N CYS A 141 2.26 -1.39 -3.61
CA CYS A 141 2.03 -0.40 -2.57
C CYS A 141 3.30 -0.10 -1.77
N HIS A 142 4.22 0.64 -2.20
CA HIS A 142 5.38 1.09 -1.42
C HIS A 142 6.74 0.48 -1.83
N ALA A 143 6.87 -0.83 -1.96
CA ALA A 143 8.16 -1.44 -2.27
C ALA A 143 8.77 -0.96 -3.60
N PRO A 144 8.02 -0.71 -4.68
CA PRO A 144 8.62 -0.16 -5.88
C PRO A 144 9.30 1.19 -5.66
N ARG A 145 8.69 2.12 -4.93
CA ARG A 145 9.31 3.42 -4.59
C ARG A 145 10.47 3.26 -3.62
N GLU A 146 10.27 2.49 -2.54
CA GLU A 146 11.26 2.28 -1.50
C GLU A 146 12.51 1.58 -2.04
N VAL A 147 12.34 0.40 -2.65
CA VAL A 147 13.48 -0.39 -3.16
C VAL A 147 14.19 0.32 -4.30
N THR A 148 13.43 1.01 -5.18
CA THR A 148 14.04 1.85 -6.23
C THR A 148 14.87 2.97 -5.60
N GLY A 149 14.37 3.63 -4.55
CA GLY A 149 15.11 4.63 -3.79
C GLY A 149 16.40 4.07 -3.18
N LEU A 150 16.32 2.89 -2.55
CA LEU A 150 17.50 2.20 -1.98
C LEU A 150 18.56 1.86 -3.01
N HIS A 151 18.19 1.60 -4.26
CA HIS A 151 19.16 1.34 -5.35
C HIS A 151 19.66 2.62 -6.03
N THR A 152 18.83 3.68 -6.09
CA THR A 152 19.14 4.90 -6.84
C THR A 152 19.81 5.97 -5.99
N CYS A 153 19.31 6.25 -4.78
CA CYS A 153 19.84 7.27 -3.88
C CYS A 153 20.18 6.77 -2.46
N GLY A 154 19.98 5.46 -2.20
CA GLY A 154 20.34 4.84 -0.92
C GLY A 154 19.30 5.00 0.19
N PHE A 155 18.16 5.61 -0.08
CA PHE A 155 17.05 5.79 0.85
C PHE A 155 15.71 5.93 0.12
N TYR A 156 14.60 5.85 0.85
CA TYR A 156 13.26 6.17 0.34
C TYR A 156 13.00 7.68 0.46
N PRO A 157 12.95 8.42 -0.66
CA PRO A 157 12.73 9.87 -0.63
C PRO A 157 11.25 10.20 -0.42
N VAL A 158 10.93 10.84 0.70
CA VAL A 158 9.57 11.30 1.05
C VAL A 158 9.45 12.82 0.92
N ALA A 159 8.28 13.31 0.50
CA ALA A 159 8.03 14.74 0.40
C ALA A 159 8.04 15.40 1.78
N ASP A 160 8.81 16.48 1.91
CA ASP A 160 8.85 17.30 3.12
C ASP A 160 7.90 18.50 2.98
N PHE A 161 6.70 18.36 3.54
CA PHE A 161 5.75 19.47 3.66
C PHE A 161 5.70 20.07 5.08
N HIS A 162 6.55 19.65 5.99
CA HIS A 162 6.72 20.31 7.28
C HIS A 162 7.45 21.65 7.12
N LEU A 163 8.39 21.71 6.19
CA LEU A 163 9.07 22.93 5.82
C LEU A 163 8.54 23.47 4.49
N LYS A 164 8.75 24.76 4.24
CA LYS A 164 8.17 25.43 3.08
C LYS A 164 8.77 24.93 1.77
N SER A 165 7.93 24.34 0.92
CA SER A 165 8.22 24.07 -0.48
C SER A 165 7.80 25.24 -1.36
N SER A 166 8.58 25.56 -2.39
CA SER A 166 8.17 26.51 -3.42
C SER A 166 7.19 25.90 -4.42
N LEU A 167 7.29 24.58 -4.60
CA LEU A 167 6.46 23.81 -5.51
C LEU A 167 6.18 22.41 -4.95
N ALA A 168 4.94 21.99 -5.05
CA ALA A 168 4.51 20.58 -4.87
C ALA A 168 4.21 19.97 -6.25
N LEU A 169 4.97 18.97 -6.67
CA LEU A 169 4.65 18.14 -7.82
C LEU A 169 3.92 16.89 -7.32
N VAL A 170 2.59 16.84 -7.52
CA VAL A 170 1.73 15.74 -7.08
C VAL A 170 1.55 14.78 -8.25
N TRP A 171 2.09 13.57 -8.15
CA TRP A 171 2.12 12.60 -9.22
C TRP A 171 1.38 11.31 -8.85
N GLY A 172 0.23 11.07 -9.49
CA GLY A 172 -0.59 9.89 -9.24
C GLY A 172 -1.06 9.74 -7.79
N SER A 173 -1.27 10.87 -7.09
CA SER A 173 -1.57 10.93 -5.66
C SER A 173 -2.76 11.83 -5.38
N ASN A 174 -3.85 11.26 -4.83
CA ASN A 174 -5.10 11.99 -4.56
C ASN A 174 -5.39 12.03 -3.05
N VAL A 175 -4.44 12.58 -2.27
CA VAL A 175 -4.48 12.55 -0.80
C VAL A 175 -5.69 13.26 -0.20
N THR A 176 -6.23 14.28 -0.87
CA THR A 176 -7.40 15.04 -0.38
C THR A 176 -8.71 14.24 -0.44
N SER A 177 -8.82 13.26 -1.33
CA SER A 177 -10.01 12.40 -1.45
C SER A 177 -9.84 11.06 -0.76
N THR A 178 -8.66 10.49 -0.82
CA THR A 178 -8.42 9.16 -0.26
C THR A 178 -8.16 9.20 1.23
N ASN A 179 -7.73 10.32 1.78
CA ASN A 179 -7.29 10.47 3.18
C ASN A 179 -6.25 9.41 3.57
N GLU A 180 -5.50 8.91 2.60
CA GLU A 180 -4.54 7.83 2.80
C GLU A 180 -3.45 8.24 3.76
N GLU A 181 -3.03 9.48 3.62
CA GLU A 181 -1.94 10.07 4.36
C GLU A 181 -2.48 11.36 5.00
N GLY A 182 -3.23 11.20 6.09
CA GLY A 182 -3.87 12.34 6.79
C GLY A 182 -2.86 13.44 7.16
N GLU A 183 -1.62 13.07 7.44
CA GLU A 183 -0.51 13.99 7.61
C GLU A 183 -0.22 14.76 6.33
N ILE A 184 0.08 14.07 5.23
CA ILE A 184 0.45 14.69 3.95
C ILE A 184 -0.67 15.58 3.42
N CYS A 185 -1.92 15.14 3.53
CA CYS A 185 -3.06 15.95 3.11
C CYS A 185 -3.12 17.29 3.86
N SER A 186 -3.03 17.26 5.19
CA SER A 186 -3.09 18.49 6.01
C SER A 186 -1.93 19.42 5.71
N LEU A 187 -0.70 18.87 5.65
CA LEU A 187 0.50 19.65 5.38
C LEU A 187 0.50 20.23 3.96
N LEU A 188 0.13 19.44 2.95
CA LEU A 188 0.03 19.94 1.57
C LEU A 188 -0.98 21.09 1.45
N LEU A 189 -2.15 20.95 2.09
CA LEU A 189 -3.16 22.03 2.08
C LEU A 189 -2.65 23.30 2.79
N ASP A 190 -1.86 23.18 3.86
CA ASP A 190 -1.25 24.33 4.52
C ASP A 190 -0.17 24.97 3.64
N GLN A 191 0.64 24.18 2.93
CA GLN A 191 1.60 24.67 1.95
C GLN A 191 0.90 25.47 0.84
N LEU A 192 -0.19 24.97 0.27
CA LEU A 192 -0.96 25.66 -0.77
C LEU A 192 -1.56 26.98 -0.25
N ARG A 193 -2.09 27.01 0.98
CA ARG A 193 -2.57 28.25 1.61
C ARG A 193 -1.47 29.27 1.83
N SER A 194 -0.23 28.84 2.02
CA SER A 194 0.94 29.69 2.19
C SER A 194 1.61 30.11 0.87
N GLY A 195 0.99 29.78 -0.27
CA GLY A 195 1.41 30.21 -1.61
C GLY A 195 2.39 29.26 -2.30
N THR A 196 2.52 28.02 -1.86
CA THR A 196 3.23 26.98 -2.61
C THR A 196 2.47 26.70 -3.91
N ARG A 197 3.17 26.72 -5.05
CA ARG A 197 2.62 26.37 -6.36
C ARG A 197 2.43 24.85 -6.47
N MET A 198 1.56 24.41 -7.37
CA MET A 198 1.28 22.99 -7.52
C MET A 198 1.17 22.57 -8.98
N ILE A 199 1.90 21.50 -9.35
CA ILE A 199 1.70 20.74 -10.58
C ILE A 199 1.03 19.43 -10.20
N VAL A 200 -0.01 19.01 -10.92
CA VAL A 200 -0.65 17.70 -10.74
C VAL A 200 -0.54 16.88 -12.01
N VAL A 201 -0.05 15.64 -11.87
CA VAL A 201 -0.02 14.63 -12.93
C VAL A 201 -0.98 13.51 -12.53
N ASP A 202 -2.13 13.43 -13.16
CA ASP A 202 -3.18 12.45 -12.89
C ASP A 202 -4.09 12.31 -14.12
N PRO A 203 -4.48 11.12 -14.55
CA PRO A 203 -5.43 10.92 -15.66
C PRO A 203 -6.83 11.45 -15.36
N ARG A 204 -7.14 11.71 -14.07
CA ARG A 204 -8.41 12.24 -13.61
C ARG A 204 -8.26 13.68 -13.14
N ARG A 205 -9.28 14.49 -13.37
CA ARG A 205 -9.37 15.86 -12.85
C ARG A 205 -9.78 15.86 -11.38
N THR A 206 -8.84 15.43 -10.51
CA THR A 206 -9.03 15.34 -9.06
C THR A 206 -9.22 16.73 -8.41
N GLU A 207 -9.64 16.77 -7.13
CA GLU A 207 -9.75 18.04 -6.40
C GLU A 207 -8.42 18.80 -6.31
N LEU A 208 -7.28 18.10 -6.30
CA LEU A 208 -5.96 18.73 -6.41
C LEU A 208 -5.72 19.26 -7.84
N ALA A 209 -6.08 18.50 -8.87
CA ALA A 209 -5.95 18.92 -10.26
C ALA A 209 -6.78 20.19 -10.57
N LYS A 210 -7.98 20.33 -9.97
CA LYS A 210 -8.81 21.53 -10.09
C LYS A 210 -8.18 22.79 -9.48
N ARG A 211 -7.23 22.62 -8.55
CA ARG A 211 -6.54 23.71 -7.82
C ARG A 211 -5.10 23.91 -8.27
N ALA A 212 -4.61 23.07 -9.17
CA ALA A 212 -3.23 23.10 -9.63
C ALA A 212 -2.96 24.33 -10.52
N ASP A 213 -1.74 24.84 -10.46
CA ASP A 213 -1.25 25.80 -11.45
C ASP A 213 -1.18 25.15 -12.84
N LEU A 214 -0.76 23.88 -12.88
CA LEU A 214 -0.71 23.07 -14.10
C LEU A 214 -1.24 21.67 -13.81
N TRP A 215 -2.13 21.17 -14.67
CA TRP A 215 -2.61 19.80 -14.64
C TRP A 215 -2.25 19.07 -15.93
N LEU A 216 -1.53 17.97 -15.78
CA LEU A 216 -1.10 17.12 -16.88
C LEU A 216 -1.95 15.84 -16.85
N GLN A 217 -2.89 15.73 -17.78
CA GLN A 217 -3.78 14.59 -17.94
C GLN A 217 -3.09 13.53 -18.80
N LEU A 218 -2.29 12.66 -18.17
CA LEU A 218 -1.51 11.68 -18.91
C LEU A 218 -2.31 10.42 -19.27
N ARG A 219 -1.93 9.75 -20.37
CA ARG A 219 -2.35 8.38 -20.68
C ARG A 219 -1.86 7.44 -19.57
N PRO A 220 -2.74 6.64 -18.94
CA PRO A 220 -2.33 5.70 -17.90
C PRO A 220 -1.23 4.74 -18.35
N GLY A 221 -0.17 4.60 -17.53
CA GLY A 221 0.97 3.72 -17.81
C GLY A 221 2.11 4.38 -18.61
N THR A 222 2.06 5.69 -18.85
CA THR A 222 3.10 6.44 -19.58
C THR A 222 3.93 7.37 -18.70
N ASP A 223 3.84 7.19 -17.39
CA ASP A 223 4.49 8.01 -16.37
C ASP A 223 6.02 8.15 -16.59
N ALA A 224 6.70 7.05 -16.89
CA ALA A 224 8.14 7.07 -17.15
C ALA A 224 8.50 7.94 -18.36
N ALA A 225 7.71 7.88 -19.45
CA ALA A 225 7.94 8.71 -20.63
C ALA A 225 7.78 10.20 -20.30
N LEU A 226 6.75 10.57 -19.53
CA LEU A 226 6.52 11.95 -19.11
C LEU A 226 7.67 12.47 -18.23
N ALA A 227 8.14 11.67 -17.26
CA ALA A 227 9.26 12.04 -16.40
C ALA A 227 10.57 12.19 -17.18
N LEU A 228 10.83 11.31 -18.18
CA LEU A 228 11.97 11.43 -19.10
C LEU A 228 11.86 12.67 -20.00
N GLY A 229 10.64 13.05 -20.39
CA GLY A 229 10.40 14.31 -21.10
C GLY A 229 10.72 15.54 -20.24
N PHE A 230 10.40 15.52 -18.97
CA PHE A 230 10.82 16.58 -18.05
C PHE A 230 12.34 16.64 -17.93
N LEU A 231 13.01 15.50 -17.76
CA LEU A 231 14.47 15.43 -17.73
C LEU A 231 15.11 15.93 -19.03
N ASN A 232 14.52 15.62 -20.20
CA ASN A 232 14.99 16.14 -21.48
C ASN A 232 14.98 17.68 -21.49
N VAL A 233 13.85 18.31 -21.17
CA VAL A 233 13.73 19.79 -21.13
C VAL A 233 14.73 20.41 -20.15
N ILE A 234 14.82 19.85 -18.94
CA ILE A 234 15.69 20.38 -17.88
C ILE A 234 17.17 20.31 -18.27
N ILE A 235 17.58 19.23 -18.87
CA ILE A 235 18.99 19.00 -19.24
C ILE A 235 19.35 19.79 -20.51
N GLU A 236 18.52 19.74 -21.56
CA GLU A 236 18.80 20.45 -22.82
C GLU A 236 18.78 21.99 -22.63
N GLU A 237 17.97 22.51 -21.70
CA GLU A 237 17.91 23.95 -21.41
C GLU A 237 18.89 24.38 -20.29
N GLY A 238 19.71 23.46 -19.74
CA GLY A 238 20.68 23.78 -18.70
C GLY A 238 20.03 24.26 -17.38
N LEU A 239 18.85 23.73 -17.03
CA LEU A 239 18.09 24.14 -15.85
C LEU A 239 18.38 23.27 -14.60
N PHE A 240 19.31 22.32 -14.70
CA PHE A 240 19.69 21.44 -13.60
C PHE A 240 20.64 22.14 -12.60
N ASP A 241 20.74 21.60 -11.39
CA ASP A 241 21.68 22.03 -10.36
C ASP A 241 23.10 21.51 -10.69
N GLU A 242 23.92 22.37 -11.36
CA GLU A 242 25.29 22.00 -11.78
C GLU A 242 26.15 21.56 -10.60
N GLY A 243 26.03 22.23 -9.45
CA GLY A 243 26.82 21.93 -8.26
C GLY A 243 26.48 20.55 -7.67
N PHE A 244 25.19 20.28 -7.53
CA PHE A 244 24.75 18.97 -7.04
C PHE A 244 25.07 17.84 -8.02
N VAL A 245 24.82 18.06 -9.31
CA VAL A 245 25.10 17.08 -10.36
C VAL A 245 26.57 16.72 -10.39
N ALA A 246 27.48 17.69 -10.42
CA ALA A 246 28.92 17.45 -10.47
C ALA A 246 29.43 16.72 -9.20
N ALA A 247 28.97 17.13 -8.03
CA ALA A 247 29.47 16.57 -6.76
C ALA A 247 28.84 15.22 -6.41
N TRP A 248 27.52 15.05 -6.63
CA TRP A 248 26.72 14.02 -5.96
C TRP A 248 26.01 13.05 -6.89
N THR A 249 26.23 13.11 -8.22
CA THR A 249 25.60 12.15 -9.15
C THR A 249 26.63 11.28 -9.87
N HIS A 250 26.20 10.08 -10.26
CA HIS A 250 26.94 9.15 -11.09
C HIS A 250 26.13 8.89 -12.39
N GLY A 251 26.81 9.01 -13.54
CA GLY A 251 26.23 8.69 -14.85
C GLY A 251 25.36 9.81 -15.47
N PHE A 252 25.61 11.09 -15.12
CA PHE A 252 24.86 12.23 -15.66
C PHE A 252 24.97 12.32 -17.19
N GLU A 253 26.17 12.17 -17.76
CA GLU A 253 26.39 12.24 -19.20
C GLU A 253 25.65 11.12 -19.96
N ASP A 254 25.54 9.96 -19.35
CA ASP A 254 24.77 8.86 -19.92
C ASP A 254 23.28 9.16 -19.92
N LEU A 255 22.77 9.70 -18.81
CA LEU A 255 21.37 10.15 -18.70
C LEU A 255 21.09 11.28 -19.70
N ALA A 256 21.97 12.27 -19.82
CA ALA A 256 21.83 13.39 -20.74
C ALA A 256 21.76 12.93 -22.21
N ARG A 257 22.60 11.96 -22.61
CA ARG A 257 22.52 11.36 -23.94
C ARG A 257 21.22 10.57 -24.12
N HIS A 258 20.80 9.84 -23.13
CA HIS A 258 19.61 8.98 -23.19
C HIS A 258 18.32 9.79 -23.33
N VAL A 259 18.15 10.87 -22.55
CA VAL A 259 16.93 11.67 -22.58
C VAL A 259 16.72 12.47 -23.88
N LYS A 260 17.75 12.60 -24.75
CA LYS A 260 17.60 13.14 -26.11
C LYS A 260 16.59 12.34 -26.94
N GLY A 261 16.38 11.08 -26.60
CA GLY A 261 15.37 10.22 -27.22
C GLY A 261 13.91 10.53 -26.80
N TYR A 262 13.72 11.47 -25.87
CA TYR A 262 12.42 11.84 -25.28
C TYR A 262 12.12 13.35 -25.42
N PRO A 263 12.21 13.95 -26.63
CA PRO A 263 11.82 15.33 -26.83
C PRO A 263 10.32 15.50 -26.54
N PRO A 264 9.88 16.68 -26.05
CA PRO A 264 8.49 16.92 -25.64
C PRO A 264 7.44 16.58 -26.69
N GLU A 265 7.74 16.74 -27.98
CA GLU A 265 6.83 16.38 -29.07
C GLU A 265 6.55 14.87 -29.10
N LYS A 266 7.59 14.07 -29.06
CA LYS A 266 7.45 12.60 -29.01
C LYS A 266 6.77 12.15 -27.71
N VAL A 267 7.10 12.78 -26.60
CA VAL A 267 6.46 12.47 -25.31
C VAL A 267 4.97 12.84 -25.33
N ALA A 268 4.58 13.92 -26.00
CA ALA A 268 3.17 14.30 -26.17
C ALA A 268 2.37 13.21 -26.91
N GLU A 269 2.94 12.64 -27.98
CA GLU A 269 2.30 11.54 -28.72
C GLU A 269 2.08 10.29 -27.84
N ILE A 270 3.04 10.00 -26.94
CA ILE A 270 2.97 8.85 -26.03
C ILE A 270 1.98 9.07 -24.91
N THR A 271 2.01 10.28 -24.32
CA THR A 271 1.37 10.58 -23.01
C THR A 271 0.04 11.29 -23.09
N TRP A 272 -0.36 11.76 -24.26
CA TRP A 272 -1.51 12.67 -24.51
C TRP A 272 -1.35 14.06 -23.87
N VAL A 273 -0.23 14.36 -23.24
CA VAL A 273 0.04 15.67 -22.65
C VAL A 273 0.65 16.61 -23.71
N PRO A 274 0.09 17.80 -23.96
CA PRO A 274 0.64 18.73 -24.95
C PRO A 274 2.11 19.08 -24.69
N SER A 275 2.93 19.14 -25.73
CA SER A 275 4.38 19.38 -25.64
C SER A 275 4.72 20.70 -24.94
N ASP A 276 3.94 21.74 -25.16
CA ASP A 276 4.14 23.04 -24.52
C ASP A 276 3.87 22.96 -23.00
N LEU A 277 2.86 22.19 -22.59
CA LEU A 277 2.56 21.97 -21.18
C LEU A 277 3.65 21.14 -20.49
N ILE A 278 4.26 20.15 -21.20
CA ILE A 278 5.42 19.41 -20.72
C ILE A 278 6.59 20.36 -20.46
N ARG A 279 6.90 21.27 -21.41
CA ARG A 279 7.97 22.27 -21.25
C ARG A 279 7.70 23.20 -20.10
N GLU A 280 6.48 23.74 -20.00
CA GLU A 280 6.09 24.66 -18.94
C GLU A 280 6.24 24.01 -17.56
N ALA A 281 5.72 22.80 -17.39
CA ALA A 281 5.78 22.07 -16.13
C ALA A 281 7.24 21.72 -15.74
N ALA A 282 8.06 21.26 -16.68
CA ALA A 282 9.46 20.96 -16.44
C ALA A 282 10.26 22.20 -16.02
N ARG A 283 10.08 23.32 -16.73
CA ARG A 283 10.70 24.61 -16.38
C ARG A 283 10.25 25.13 -15.01
N LEU A 284 8.96 25.00 -14.70
CA LEU A 284 8.41 25.40 -13.40
C LEU A 284 9.03 24.59 -12.28
N TYR A 285 9.15 23.25 -12.44
CA TYR A 285 9.78 22.37 -11.47
C TYR A 285 11.25 22.71 -11.26
N ALA A 286 12.03 22.84 -12.33
CA ALA A 286 13.46 23.09 -12.25
C ALA A 286 13.82 24.47 -11.67
N ARG A 287 13.02 25.50 -11.93
CA ARG A 287 13.25 26.86 -11.42
C ARG A 287 12.79 27.08 -9.99
N SER A 288 12.10 26.12 -9.40
CA SER A 288 11.66 26.18 -8.00
C SER A 288 12.84 25.88 -7.07
N ARG A 289 13.11 26.76 -6.09
CA ARG A 289 14.25 26.64 -5.17
C ARG A 289 14.20 25.39 -4.27
N SER A 290 12.99 24.92 -3.96
CA SER A 290 12.71 23.67 -3.28
C SER A 290 11.42 23.12 -3.88
N ALA A 291 11.47 21.91 -4.39
CA ALA A 291 10.31 21.25 -4.99
C ALA A 291 10.20 19.83 -4.43
N ALA A 292 9.06 19.55 -3.82
CA ALA A 292 8.76 18.22 -3.31
C ALA A 292 7.89 17.43 -4.29
N ILE A 293 8.25 16.20 -4.58
CA ILE A 293 7.42 15.26 -5.34
C ILE A 293 6.62 14.42 -4.37
N GLN A 294 5.30 14.64 -4.33
CA GLN A 294 4.35 13.76 -3.66
C GLN A 294 3.85 12.73 -4.65
N TRP A 295 4.39 11.56 -4.62
CA TRP A 295 4.03 10.44 -5.48
C TRP A 295 3.11 9.42 -4.82
N GLY A 296 2.11 8.96 -5.55
CA GLY A 296 1.10 7.99 -5.05
C GLY A 296 1.31 6.57 -5.57
N ASN A 297 0.48 5.64 -5.08
CA ASN A 297 0.55 4.24 -5.49
C ASN A 297 0.23 4.02 -6.99
N ALA A 298 -0.34 4.99 -7.67
CA ALA A 298 -0.63 4.87 -9.10
C ALA A 298 0.62 4.55 -9.93
N ILE A 299 1.79 5.10 -9.55
CA ILE A 299 3.05 4.85 -10.26
C ILE A 299 3.65 3.46 -9.98
N GLU A 300 3.11 2.73 -9.01
CA GLU A 300 3.58 1.40 -8.60
C GLU A 300 2.72 0.26 -9.13
N GLN A 301 1.52 0.56 -9.64
CA GLN A 301 0.50 -0.44 -9.98
C GLN A 301 0.53 -0.84 -11.46
N HIS A 302 1.72 -0.86 -12.04
CA HIS A 302 1.97 -1.33 -13.41
C HIS A 302 3.36 -1.96 -13.55
N THR A 303 3.57 -2.68 -14.63
CA THR A 303 4.78 -3.48 -14.85
C THR A 303 6.07 -2.67 -14.99
N SER A 304 5.98 -1.36 -15.28
CA SER A 304 7.11 -0.43 -15.42
C SER A 304 7.36 0.42 -14.17
N ALA A 305 6.89 -0.01 -13.00
CA ALA A 305 7.00 0.73 -11.74
C ALA A 305 8.44 1.14 -11.38
N PHE A 306 9.43 0.27 -11.68
CA PHE A 306 10.84 0.56 -11.44
C PHE A 306 11.36 1.73 -12.28
N ASP A 307 11.12 1.71 -13.59
CA ASP A 307 11.54 2.77 -14.49
C ASP A 307 10.87 4.11 -14.16
N THR A 308 9.57 4.07 -13.79
CA THR A 308 8.83 5.26 -13.36
C THR A 308 9.41 5.86 -12.08
N ALA A 309 9.58 5.07 -11.05
CA ALA A 309 10.14 5.54 -9.77
C ALA A 309 11.57 6.08 -9.95
N ARG A 310 12.42 5.39 -10.76
CA ARG A 310 13.77 5.87 -11.07
C ARG A 310 13.78 7.19 -11.80
N SER A 311 12.92 7.37 -12.82
CA SER A 311 12.82 8.62 -13.56
C SER A 311 12.48 9.80 -12.66
N LEU A 312 11.56 9.59 -11.69
CA LEU A 312 11.21 10.62 -10.72
C LEU A 312 12.35 10.91 -9.72
N ILE A 313 13.10 9.89 -9.27
CA ILE A 313 14.28 10.11 -8.41
C ILE A 313 15.39 10.83 -9.17
N CYS A 314 15.60 10.49 -10.44
CA CYS A 314 16.53 11.24 -11.30
C CYS A 314 16.11 12.72 -11.43
N LEU A 315 14.81 12.99 -11.57
CA LEU A 315 14.26 14.34 -11.61
C LEU A 315 14.53 15.11 -10.29
N MET A 316 14.32 14.46 -9.13
CA MET A 316 14.67 15.04 -7.83
C MET A 316 16.17 15.37 -7.75
N ALA A 317 17.02 14.46 -8.22
CA ALA A 317 18.47 14.57 -8.13
C ALA A 317 19.02 15.66 -9.04
N VAL A 318 18.64 15.71 -10.32
CA VAL A 318 19.19 16.71 -11.24
C VAL A 318 18.81 18.13 -10.87
N CYS A 319 17.72 18.32 -10.12
CA CYS A 319 17.30 19.63 -9.59
C CYS A 319 17.75 19.89 -8.14
N GLY A 320 18.62 19.05 -7.54
CA GLY A 320 19.14 19.26 -6.20
C GLY A 320 18.08 19.15 -5.07
N ASN A 321 16.95 18.48 -5.31
CA ASN A 321 15.82 18.39 -4.38
C ASN A 321 15.87 17.16 -3.45
N LEU A 322 17.00 16.45 -3.36
CA LEU A 322 17.18 15.29 -2.47
C LEU A 322 17.80 15.69 -1.11
N ASP A 323 17.15 15.27 -0.05
CA ASP A 323 17.53 15.47 1.35
C ASP A 323 17.77 16.94 1.73
N VAL A 324 16.93 17.81 1.17
CA VAL A 324 16.91 19.26 1.43
C VAL A 324 15.55 19.70 2.01
N PRO A 325 15.51 20.77 2.84
CA PRO A 325 14.27 21.31 3.37
C PRO A 325 13.25 21.64 2.28
N GLY A 326 12.00 21.17 2.42
CA GLY A 326 10.93 21.38 1.44
C GLY A 326 11.11 20.64 0.10
N GLY A 327 12.08 19.73 0.02
CA GLY A 327 12.29 18.81 -1.09
C GLY A 327 11.83 17.39 -0.77
N ASN A 328 12.57 16.38 -1.24
CA ASN A 328 12.34 14.98 -0.90
C ASN A 328 13.44 14.48 0.04
N ILE A 329 13.09 14.15 1.27
CA ILE A 329 14.04 13.91 2.35
C ILE A 329 14.19 12.43 2.69
N GLN A 330 15.34 12.11 3.28
CA GLN A 330 15.54 10.92 4.07
C GLN A 330 15.12 11.20 5.51
N ALA A 331 14.02 10.65 5.97
CA ALA A 331 13.64 10.78 7.36
C ALA A 331 14.61 10.01 8.28
N ASN A 332 14.86 10.53 9.49
CA ASN A 332 15.62 9.81 10.51
C ASN A 332 14.66 9.00 11.39
N GLU A 333 14.98 7.73 11.57
CA GLU A 333 14.20 6.86 12.43
C GLU A 333 14.28 7.31 13.90
N PRO A 334 13.19 7.19 14.67
CA PRO A 334 13.23 7.40 16.11
C PRO A 334 14.13 6.36 16.78
N ASN A 335 14.64 6.69 17.99
CA ASN A 335 15.54 5.80 18.74
C ASN A 335 14.77 4.60 19.30
N ILE A 336 14.60 3.57 18.49
CA ILE A 336 13.95 2.30 18.83
C ILE A 336 14.88 1.11 18.58
N LEU A 337 14.50 -0.07 19.06
CA LEU A 337 15.23 -1.28 18.76
C LEU A 337 15.29 -1.50 17.24
N PRO A 338 16.48 -1.66 16.64
CA PRO A 338 16.61 -1.92 15.21
C PRO A 338 15.69 -3.07 14.76
N LEU A 339 14.88 -2.83 13.73
CA LEU A 339 13.84 -3.79 13.29
C LEU A 339 14.39 -5.17 12.98
N GLY A 340 15.58 -5.27 12.39
CA GLY A 340 16.24 -6.56 12.15
C GLY A 340 16.47 -7.39 13.42
N LYS A 341 16.79 -6.71 14.56
CA LYS A 341 16.91 -7.37 15.87
C LYS A 341 15.53 -7.73 16.43
N PHE A 342 14.55 -6.86 16.28
CA PHE A 342 13.19 -7.11 16.75
C PHE A 342 12.57 -8.34 16.06
N VAL A 343 12.70 -8.44 14.74
CA VAL A 343 12.15 -9.58 13.96
C VAL A 343 13.02 -10.83 13.99
N ARG A 344 14.13 -10.84 14.75
CA ARG A 344 15.07 -11.97 14.85
C ARG A 344 15.59 -12.43 13.49
N ALA A 345 16.01 -11.48 12.65
CA ALA A 345 16.61 -11.77 11.34
C ALA A 345 17.89 -12.62 11.44
N ASP A 346 18.55 -12.62 12.60
CA ASP A 346 19.71 -13.45 12.94
C ASP A 346 19.43 -14.95 12.88
N LEU A 347 18.19 -15.38 13.12
CA LEU A 347 17.79 -16.79 13.11
C LEU A 347 17.53 -17.35 11.70
N LEU A 348 17.41 -16.49 10.69
CA LEU A 348 17.23 -16.90 9.30
C LEU A 348 18.12 -16.07 8.35
N PRO A 349 19.46 -16.14 8.49
CA PRO A 349 20.38 -15.23 7.81
C PRO A 349 20.40 -15.37 6.29
N ASN A 350 20.01 -16.53 5.76
CA ASN A 350 19.93 -16.80 4.31
C ASN A 350 18.51 -16.66 3.74
N LYS A 351 17.56 -16.09 4.50
CA LYS A 351 16.15 -15.94 4.11
C LYS A 351 15.99 -15.50 2.66
N TRP A 352 16.71 -14.46 2.26
CA TRP A 352 16.62 -13.84 0.95
C TRP A 352 16.99 -14.78 -0.22
N LYS A 353 17.76 -15.85 0.02
CA LYS A 353 18.10 -16.85 -1.01
C LYS A 353 16.96 -17.84 -1.27
N GLU A 354 16.08 -18.02 -0.29
CA GLU A 354 15.05 -19.04 -0.29
C GLU A 354 13.63 -18.48 -0.46
N MET A 355 13.49 -17.14 -0.49
CA MET A 355 12.18 -16.51 -0.76
C MET A 355 11.68 -16.87 -2.16
N LEU A 356 10.39 -17.13 -2.30
CA LEU A 356 9.78 -17.56 -3.57
C LEU A 356 10.16 -16.68 -4.76
N HIS A 357 10.18 -15.37 -4.59
CA HIS A 357 10.46 -14.42 -5.68
C HIS A 357 11.92 -14.40 -6.14
N THR A 358 12.85 -14.90 -5.33
CA THR A 358 14.29 -14.93 -5.70
C THR A 358 14.53 -15.78 -6.93
N SER A 359 13.81 -16.89 -7.10
CA SER A 359 13.89 -17.77 -8.27
C SER A 359 13.33 -17.15 -9.56
N HIS A 360 12.69 -15.98 -9.44
CA HIS A 360 12.13 -15.22 -10.56
C HIS A 360 12.98 -14.00 -10.95
N HIS A 361 14.19 -13.92 -10.43
CA HIS A 361 15.15 -12.85 -10.73
C HIS A 361 14.62 -11.43 -10.47
N THR A 362 13.81 -11.26 -9.42
CA THR A 362 13.38 -9.95 -8.95
C THR A 362 14.56 -9.13 -8.41
N ILE A 363 14.34 -7.84 -8.24
CA ILE A 363 15.36 -6.93 -7.71
C ILE A 363 15.76 -7.32 -6.27
N PRO A 364 17.05 -7.23 -5.90
CA PRO A 364 17.47 -7.41 -4.50
C PRO A 364 16.82 -6.40 -3.54
N LYS A 365 16.79 -6.75 -2.24
CA LYS A 365 16.22 -5.96 -1.14
C LYS A 365 14.68 -5.95 -1.08
N LEU A 366 13.99 -6.69 -1.93
CA LEU A 366 12.55 -6.90 -1.77
C LEU A 366 12.31 -7.78 -0.53
N MET A 367 11.69 -7.23 0.51
CA MET A 367 11.63 -7.88 1.84
C MET A 367 10.49 -8.86 2.02
N THR A 368 9.46 -8.78 1.18
CA THR A 368 8.29 -9.67 1.23
C THR A 368 8.05 -10.33 -0.13
N VAL A 369 7.39 -11.46 -0.11
CA VAL A 369 7.03 -12.19 -1.33
C VAL A 369 5.81 -11.53 -1.97
N PRO A 370 5.87 -11.14 -3.25
CA PRO A 370 4.70 -10.72 -4.01
C PRO A 370 3.67 -11.84 -4.17
N PRO A 371 2.37 -11.53 -4.09
CA PRO A 371 1.29 -12.54 -4.13
C PRO A 371 1.29 -13.43 -5.38
N ALA A 372 1.73 -12.93 -6.52
CA ALA A 372 1.80 -13.70 -7.74
C ALA A 372 2.72 -14.94 -7.64
N PHE A 373 3.84 -14.81 -6.93
CA PHE A 373 4.77 -15.92 -6.73
C PHE A 373 4.27 -16.92 -5.67
N LEU A 374 3.51 -16.44 -4.67
CA LEU A 374 2.81 -17.33 -3.73
C LEU A 374 1.82 -18.23 -4.49
N ARG A 375 0.96 -17.66 -5.35
CA ARG A 375 -0.01 -18.43 -6.14
C ARG A 375 0.67 -19.46 -7.02
N LYS A 376 1.75 -19.08 -7.69
CA LYS A 376 2.54 -20.01 -8.51
C LYS A 376 3.09 -21.17 -7.70
N ALA A 377 3.59 -20.90 -6.50
CA ALA A 377 4.07 -21.95 -5.59
C ALA A 377 2.95 -22.87 -5.08
N MET A 378 1.74 -22.35 -4.86
CA MET A 378 0.57 -23.14 -4.47
C MET A 378 0.07 -24.04 -5.60
N LEU A 379 -0.03 -23.51 -6.83
CA LEU A 379 -0.59 -24.21 -7.99
C LEU A 379 0.40 -25.16 -8.66
N GLU A 380 1.62 -24.68 -8.92
CA GLU A 380 2.63 -25.36 -9.71
C GLU A 380 3.73 -26.03 -8.86
N GLY A 381 3.82 -25.69 -7.58
CA GLY A 381 4.91 -26.15 -6.71
C GLY A 381 6.28 -25.55 -7.06
N PHE A 382 6.33 -24.41 -7.75
CA PHE A 382 7.58 -23.77 -8.18
C PHE A 382 7.87 -22.50 -7.38
N PRO A 383 9.08 -22.28 -6.87
CA PRO A 383 10.27 -23.14 -6.90
C PRO A 383 10.20 -24.30 -5.92
N TYR A 384 9.24 -24.29 -5.03
CA TYR A 384 8.85 -25.35 -4.10
C TYR A 384 7.39 -25.15 -3.66
N PRO A 385 6.68 -26.22 -3.24
CA PRO A 385 5.28 -26.12 -2.92
C PRO A 385 5.02 -25.34 -1.62
N ILE A 386 3.96 -24.53 -1.61
CA ILE A 386 3.34 -23.99 -0.41
C ILE A 386 2.08 -24.79 -0.12
N LYS A 387 1.98 -25.35 1.07
CA LYS A 387 0.89 -26.22 1.52
C LYS A 387 0.18 -25.71 2.77
N GLY A 388 0.78 -24.75 3.49
CA GLY A 388 0.16 -24.08 4.64
C GLY A 388 0.18 -22.58 4.52
N ALA A 389 -0.86 -21.90 5.01
CA ALA A 389 -0.90 -20.44 5.08
C ALA A 389 -1.52 -19.94 6.39
N TYR A 390 -0.91 -18.92 6.99
CA TYR A 390 -1.51 -18.05 7.99
C TYR A 390 -1.77 -16.69 7.38
N VAL A 391 -2.98 -16.15 7.53
CA VAL A 391 -3.39 -14.87 6.92
C VAL A 391 -3.90 -13.92 8.00
N GLN A 392 -3.36 -12.70 8.05
CA GLN A 392 -3.85 -11.63 8.93
C GLN A 392 -3.93 -10.29 8.22
N CYS A 393 -4.80 -9.41 8.68
CA CYS A 393 -4.92 -8.03 8.14
C CYS A 393 -5.00 -7.99 6.61
N SER A 394 -5.52 -9.02 5.97
CA SER A 394 -5.51 -9.21 4.52
C SER A 394 -6.75 -9.98 4.06
N ASN A 395 -7.19 -9.67 2.84
CA ASN A 395 -8.28 -10.38 2.17
C ASN A 395 -7.82 -10.77 0.75
N PRO A 396 -6.94 -11.78 0.60
CA PRO A 396 -6.34 -12.23 -0.65
C PRO A 396 -7.33 -12.39 -1.82
N VAL A 397 -8.48 -12.99 -1.61
CA VAL A 397 -9.52 -13.17 -2.64
C VAL A 397 -9.95 -11.82 -3.27
N MET A 398 -9.95 -10.75 -2.46
CA MET A 398 -10.34 -9.42 -2.92
C MET A 398 -9.17 -8.52 -3.32
N ALA A 399 -8.00 -8.76 -2.73
CA ALA A 399 -6.86 -7.84 -2.80
C ALA A 399 -5.80 -8.25 -3.83
N TYR A 400 -5.63 -9.54 -4.10
CA TYR A 400 -4.64 -9.99 -5.07
C TYR A 400 -5.21 -9.91 -6.49
N ALA A 401 -4.37 -9.52 -7.44
CA ALA A 401 -4.73 -9.57 -8.86
C ALA A 401 -5.14 -10.99 -9.26
N ASP A 402 -6.09 -11.13 -10.18
CA ASP A 402 -6.61 -12.42 -10.60
C ASP A 402 -7.24 -13.21 -9.44
N SER A 403 -8.40 -12.74 -9.00
CA SER A 403 -9.11 -13.32 -7.86
C SER A 403 -9.51 -14.77 -8.06
N ARG A 404 -9.89 -15.19 -9.29
CA ARG A 404 -10.29 -16.59 -9.58
C ARG A 404 -9.11 -17.52 -9.36
N THR A 405 -7.96 -17.24 -9.99
CA THR A 405 -6.73 -18.01 -9.78
C THR A 405 -6.26 -17.98 -8.32
N THR A 406 -6.55 -16.91 -7.57
CA THR A 406 -6.26 -16.84 -6.13
C THR A 406 -7.11 -17.83 -5.34
N VAL A 407 -8.39 -17.97 -5.67
CA VAL A 407 -9.28 -18.98 -5.06
C VAL A 407 -8.82 -20.40 -5.41
N ASP A 408 -8.49 -20.66 -6.68
CA ASP A 408 -7.96 -21.95 -7.12
C ASP A 408 -6.69 -22.33 -6.37
N ALA A 409 -5.79 -21.36 -6.15
CA ALA A 409 -4.57 -21.56 -5.37
C ALA A 409 -4.85 -21.88 -3.90
N ILE A 410 -5.80 -21.19 -3.26
CA ILE A 410 -6.22 -21.48 -1.88
C ILE A 410 -6.76 -22.91 -1.75
N HIS A 411 -7.45 -23.41 -2.76
CA HIS A 411 -7.94 -24.80 -2.77
C HIS A 411 -6.82 -25.86 -2.82
N GLN A 412 -5.60 -25.50 -3.22
CA GLN A 412 -4.42 -26.40 -3.22
C GLN A 412 -3.74 -26.50 -1.85
N LEU A 413 -4.13 -25.67 -0.88
CA LEU A 413 -3.56 -25.71 0.47
C LEU A 413 -4.10 -26.90 1.28
N ASP A 414 -3.20 -27.56 1.99
CA ASP A 414 -3.56 -28.59 2.98
C ASP A 414 -4.19 -27.95 4.21
N PHE A 415 -3.77 -26.72 4.57
CA PHE A 415 -4.29 -26.01 5.73
C PHE A 415 -4.14 -24.49 5.61
N MET A 416 -5.19 -23.74 5.98
CA MET A 416 -5.17 -22.28 6.06
C MET A 416 -5.87 -21.78 7.33
N ALA A 417 -5.18 -20.94 8.10
CA ALA A 417 -5.76 -20.20 9.22
C ALA A 417 -5.86 -18.71 8.86
N VAL A 418 -6.98 -18.07 9.17
CA VAL A 418 -7.24 -16.66 8.90
C VAL A 418 -7.64 -15.93 10.18
N ALA A 419 -6.97 -14.83 10.49
CA ALA A 419 -7.33 -13.92 11.58
C ALA A 419 -8.02 -12.68 10.98
N ASP A 420 -9.30 -12.49 11.28
CA ASP A 420 -10.12 -11.39 10.75
C ASP A 420 -11.18 -10.93 11.75
N ILE A 421 -11.74 -9.76 11.50
CA ILE A 421 -12.84 -9.17 12.30
C ILE A 421 -14.19 -9.70 11.84
N PHE A 422 -14.33 -9.98 10.54
CA PHE A 422 -15.55 -10.43 9.89
C PHE A 422 -15.30 -11.68 9.04
N MET A 423 -16.37 -12.39 8.70
CA MET A 423 -16.32 -13.46 7.72
C MET A 423 -16.20 -12.86 6.32
N THR A 424 -14.95 -12.67 5.86
CA THR A 424 -14.60 -12.16 4.53
C THR A 424 -14.57 -13.30 3.50
N PRO A 425 -14.55 -13.00 2.18
CA PRO A 425 -14.36 -14.03 1.15
C PRO A 425 -13.12 -14.91 1.36
N THR A 426 -12.04 -14.36 1.90
CA THR A 426 -10.86 -15.15 2.24
C THR A 426 -11.08 -15.99 3.51
N ALA A 427 -11.68 -15.41 4.55
CA ALA A 427 -11.97 -16.12 5.79
C ALA A 427 -12.93 -17.31 5.57
N SER A 428 -13.90 -17.17 4.64
CA SER A 428 -14.85 -18.25 4.31
C SER A 428 -14.19 -19.49 3.70
N LEU A 429 -12.97 -19.35 3.17
CA LEU A 429 -12.15 -20.43 2.62
C LEU A 429 -11.15 -21.02 3.63
N ALA A 430 -11.11 -20.55 4.86
CA ALA A 430 -10.15 -21.04 5.87
C ALA A 430 -10.54 -22.40 6.47
N ASP A 431 -9.60 -23.06 7.12
CA ASP A 431 -9.83 -24.22 7.97
C ASP A 431 -10.09 -23.81 9.42
N VAL A 432 -9.41 -22.72 9.85
CA VAL A 432 -9.61 -22.08 11.17
C VAL A 432 -9.73 -20.56 10.96
N VAL A 433 -10.75 -19.95 11.57
CA VAL A 433 -10.94 -18.49 11.61
C VAL A 433 -10.79 -18.01 13.04
N LEU A 434 -9.91 -17.02 13.24
CA LEU A 434 -9.60 -16.43 14.53
C LEU A 434 -10.22 -15.05 14.66
N PRO A 435 -11.01 -14.76 15.72
CA PRO A 435 -11.63 -13.47 15.93
C PRO A 435 -10.63 -12.46 16.47
N VAL A 436 -10.38 -11.36 15.73
CA VAL A 436 -9.41 -10.35 16.16
C VAL A 436 -10.05 -9.15 16.85
N ALA A 437 -9.29 -8.58 17.80
CA ALA A 437 -9.56 -7.29 18.40
C ALA A 437 -9.27 -6.16 17.40
N THR A 438 -10.02 -5.07 17.53
CA THR A 438 -9.80 -3.86 16.71
C THR A 438 -8.74 -2.95 17.34
N GLN A 439 -8.27 -1.98 16.59
CA GLN A 439 -7.26 -0.99 16.99
C GLN A 439 -7.57 -0.19 18.28
N PHE A 440 -8.79 -0.23 18.81
CA PHE A 440 -9.17 0.45 20.07
C PHE A 440 -9.15 -0.47 21.27
N GLU A 441 -8.92 -1.77 21.06
CA GLU A 441 -9.13 -2.80 22.07
C GLU A 441 -7.82 -3.43 22.57
N PHE A 442 -6.67 -2.92 22.14
CA PHE A 442 -5.34 -3.35 22.61
C PHE A 442 -4.33 -2.21 22.51
N ASN A 443 -3.22 -2.35 23.25
CA ASN A 443 -2.08 -1.46 23.14
C ASN A 443 -1.25 -1.79 21.90
N ASP A 444 -0.79 -0.74 21.19
CA ASP A 444 -0.01 -0.92 19.98
C ASP A 444 0.93 0.27 19.73
N ILE A 445 1.88 0.09 18.81
CA ILE A 445 2.75 1.14 18.28
C ILE A 445 2.53 1.25 16.78
N GLY A 446 2.02 2.39 16.34
CA GLY A 446 1.88 2.70 14.92
C GLY A 446 3.22 2.95 14.28
N HIS A 447 3.66 2.08 13.37
CA HIS A 447 4.97 2.14 12.74
C HIS A 447 4.99 2.81 11.37
N TYR A 448 3.83 3.11 10.79
CA TYR A 448 3.76 3.65 9.42
C TYR A 448 4.63 4.91 9.24
N GLY A 449 4.67 5.75 10.25
CA GLY A 449 5.49 6.96 10.25
C GLY A 449 7.00 6.73 10.24
N LEU A 450 7.50 5.50 10.33
CA LEU A 450 8.95 5.25 10.27
C LEU A 450 9.58 5.80 9.00
N GLY A 451 8.93 5.64 7.84
CA GLY A 451 9.38 6.25 6.59
C GLY A 451 9.39 7.80 6.62
N HIS A 452 8.66 8.41 7.55
CA HIS A 452 8.56 9.85 7.79
C HIS A 452 9.26 10.29 9.10
N GLY A 453 9.98 9.39 9.78
CA GLY A 453 10.79 9.69 10.95
C GLY A 453 10.04 9.69 12.29
N TYR A 454 8.90 9.01 12.42
CA TYR A 454 8.18 8.92 13.70
C TYR A 454 7.45 7.59 13.89
N ILE A 455 7.08 7.33 15.14
CA ILE A 455 6.12 6.29 15.55
C ILE A 455 5.04 6.90 16.44
N LEU A 456 3.87 6.26 16.48
CA LEU A 456 2.68 6.73 17.20
C LEU A 456 2.26 5.76 18.29
N ALA A 457 1.87 6.28 19.44
CA ALA A 457 1.26 5.48 20.50
C ALA A 457 -0.19 5.21 20.18
N ARG A 458 -0.61 3.95 20.33
CA ARG A 458 -2.01 3.51 20.20
C ARG A 458 -2.47 2.81 21.48
N PRO A 459 -2.70 3.55 22.59
CA PRO A 459 -3.19 2.95 23.82
C PRO A 459 -4.60 2.38 23.64
N LYS A 460 -4.85 1.26 24.32
CA LYS A 460 -6.16 0.65 24.43
C LYS A 460 -7.18 1.64 24.98
N VAL A 461 -8.36 1.66 24.39
CA VAL A 461 -9.47 2.54 24.76
C VAL A 461 -10.59 1.79 25.46
N VAL A 462 -10.92 0.59 24.95
CA VAL A 462 -11.97 -0.28 25.50
C VAL A 462 -11.47 -1.72 25.57
N GLU A 463 -12.12 -2.54 26.40
CA GLU A 463 -11.85 -3.98 26.40
C GLU A 463 -12.47 -4.64 25.16
N PRO A 464 -11.80 -5.64 24.57
CA PRO A 464 -12.36 -6.42 23.48
C PRO A 464 -13.56 -7.26 23.94
N PRO A 465 -14.50 -7.56 23.03
CA PRO A 465 -15.58 -8.48 23.37
C PRO A 465 -15.02 -9.89 23.60
N GLU A 466 -15.48 -10.51 24.70
CA GLU A 466 -15.26 -11.92 25.08
C GLU A 466 -13.91 -12.54 24.67
N ALA A 467 -13.90 -13.30 23.56
CA ALA A 467 -12.76 -14.10 23.10
C ALA A 467 -12.01 -13.47 21.93
N CYS A 468 -12.15 -12.17 21.63
CA CYS A 468 -11.34 -11.51 20.62
C CYS A 468 -9.94 -11.19 21.16
N TRP A 469 -8.90 -11.64 20.46
CA TRP A 469 -7.50 -11.37 20.80
C TRP A 469 -6.89 -10.39 19.80
N SER A 470 -5.93 -9.58 20.24
CA SER A 470 -5.11 -8.78 19.31
C SER A 470 -4.25 -9.69 18.43
N ASP A 471 -3.91 -9.23 17.22
CA ASP A 471 -2.99 -9.94 16.34
C ASP A 471 -1.65 -10.23 17.05
N ILE A 472 -1.14 -9.28 17.83
CA ILE A 472 0.09 -9.45 18.62
C ILE A 472 -0.05 -10.64 19.59
N ARG A 473 -1.18 -10.74 20.31
CA ARG A 473 -1.45 -11.84 21.24
C ARG A 473 -1.57 -13.18 20.52
N ILE A 474 -2.27 -13.21 19.38
CA ILE A 474 -2.42 -14.41 18.54
C ILE A 474 -1.05 -14.89 18.07
N LEU A 475 -0.24 -14.00 17.50
CA LEU A 475 1.10 -14.32 17.00
C LEU A 475 2.05 -14.76 18.10
N ASN A 476 1.98 -14.13 19.28
CA ASN A 476 2.76 -14.53 20.44
C ASN A 476 2.37 -15.94 20.93
N ALA A 477 1.07 -16.26 20.98
CA ALA A 477 0.58 -17.57 21.38
C ALA A 477 0.98 -18.66 20.37
N LEU A 478 0.82 -18.38 19.06
CA LEU A 478 1.29 -19.29 17.99
C LEU A 478 2.80 -19.51 18.07
N GLY A 479 3.55 -18.42 18.29
CA GLY A 479 5.00 -18.50 18.46
C GLY A 479 5.41 -19.39 19.62
N ARG A 480 4.80 -19.24 20.77
CA ARG A 480 5.05 -20.07 21.97
C ARG A 480 4.65 -21.53 21.77
N ALA A 481 3.65 -21.80 20.92
CA ALA A 481 3.18 -23.15 20.63
C ALA A 481 4.06 -23.89 19.59
N MET A 482 4.61 -23.16 18.60
CA MET A 482 5.28 -23.77 17.43
C MET A 482 6.79 -23.61 17.44
N THR A 483 7.37 -22.79 18.31
CA THR A 483 8.78 -22.42 18.31
C THR A 483 9.33 -22.33 19.75
N PRO A 484 10.65 -22.21 19.99
CA PRO A 484 11.20 -22.09 21.33
C PRO A 484 10.61 -20.90 22.10
N LYS A 485 10.13 -21.20 23.32
CA LYS A 485 9.35 -20.22 24.14
C LYS A 485 10.17 -19.01 24.58
N GLU A 486 11.47 -19.13 24.69
CA GLU A 486 12.39 -18.06 25.08
C GLU A 486 12.43 -16.88 24.11
N TYR A 487 11.91 -17.04 22.91
CA TYR A 487 11.81 -15.97 21.94
C TYR A 487 10.52 -15.14 22.07
N TRP A 488 9.63 -15.52 22.99
CA TRP A 488 8.31 -14.94 23.13
C TRP A 488 8.08 -14.40 24.54
N ALA A 489 7.25 -13.40 24.67
CA ALA A 489 6.90 -12.80 25.93
C ALA A 489 5.82 -13.63 26.68
N ASP A 490 5.79 -13.54 28.00
CA ASP A 490 4.66 -14.05 28.79
C ASP A 490 3.45 -13.13 28.64
N ASP A 491 3.69 -11.80 28.70
CA ASP A 491 2.72 -10.78 28.35
C ASP A 491 3.07 -10.19 26.97
N PRO A 492 2.15 -10.24 25.96
CA PRO A 492 2.37 -9.68 24.63
C PRO A 492 2.78 -8.20 24.63
N ASP A 493 2.37 -7.39 25.60
CA ASP A 493 2.72 -5.98 25.73
C ASP A 493 4.23 -5.76 26.04
N GLU A 494 4.94 -6.79 26.48
CA GLU A 494 6.40 -6.74 26.64
C GLU A 494 7.11 -6.55 25.29
N LEU A 495 6.52 -6.99 24.17
CA LEU A 495 7.06 -6.75 22.84
C LEU A 495 7.06 -5.26 22.49
N LEU A 496 6.05 -4.51 22.94
CA LEU A 496 6.01 -3.06 22.78
C LEU A 496 7.15 -2.39 23.56
N SER A 497 7.32 -2.81 24.82
CA SER A 497 8.39 -2.33 25.69
C SER A 497 9.78 -2.67 25.15
N ALA A 498 9.94 -3.86 24.55
CA ALA A 498 11.20 -4.27 23.93
C ALA A 498 11.57 -3.36 22.75
N LEU A 499 10.59 -2.99 21.91
CA LEU A 499 10.82 -2.07 20.79
C LEU A 499 11.24 -0.69 21.26
N LEU A 500 10.61 -0.16 22.31
CA LEU A 500 10.89 1.17 22.87
C LEU A 500 12.18 1.26 23.71
N ARG A 501 12.77 0.14 24.12
CA ARG A 501 13.91 0.12 25.06
C ARG A 501 15.02 1.13 24.77
N PRO A 502 15.49 1.33 23.51
CA PRO A 502 16.55 2.31 23.25
C PRO A 502 16.16 3.76 23.50
N SER A 503 14.86 4.08 23.44
CA SER A 503 14.38 5.43 23.75
C SER A 503 14.40 5.76 25.25
N GLY A 504 14.51 4.75 26.11
CA GLY A 504 14.39 4.90 27.55
C GLY A 504 12.95 5.07 28.05
N LEU A 505 11.95 5.03 27.17
CA LEU A 505 10.54 5.20 27.52
C LEU A 505 9.89 3.85 27.85
N SER A 506 9.09 3.81 28.91
CA SER A 506 8.09 2.79 29.09
C SER A 506 6.93 3.02 28.10
N TYR A 507 6.15 1.98 27.79
CA TYR A 507 4.98 2.14 26.92
C TYR A 507 4.00 3.19 27.46
N ARG A 508 3.81 3.26 28.79
CA ARG A 508 2.95 4.27 29.44
C ARG A 508 3.43 5.69 29.16
N GLN A 509 4.72 5.97 29.36
CA GLN A 509 5.29 7.30 29.06
C GLN A 509 5.17 7.65 27.58
N PHE A 510 5.41 6.69 26.69
CA PHE A 510 5.22 6.86 25.26
C PHE A 510 3.74 7.13 24.91
N ALA A 511 2.78 6.44 25.55
CA ALA A 511 1.36 6.66 25.36
C ALA A 511 0.91 8.06 25.82
N GLU A 512 1.47 8.55 26.94
CA GLU A 512 1.24 9.91 27.44
C GLU A 512 1.80 10.97 26.48
N GLN A 513 2.99 10.73 25.89
CA GLN A 513 3.62 11.59 24.89
C GLN A 513 2.91 11.55 23.53
N GLY A 514 2.32 10.41 23.17
CA GLY A 514 1.56 10.18 21.95
C GLY A 514 2.41 9.81 20.71
N HIS A 515 3.64 10.26 20.60
CA HIS A 515 4.53 9.95 19.48
C HIS A 515 6.02 10.06 19.88
N LEU A 516 6.88 9.47 19.07
CA LEU A 516 8.33 9.60 19.17
C LEU A 516 8.89 9.91 17.78
N LYS A 517 9.69 10.98 17.67
CA LYS A 517 10.34 11.41 16.42
C LYS A 517 11.84 11.13 16.43
N GLY A 518 12.39 10.88 15.24
CA GLY A 518 13.82 10.95 14.99
C GLY A 518 14.32 12.40 14.95
N GLU A 519 15.63 12.57 15.03
CA GLU A 519 16.26 13.89 14.92
C GLU A 519 16.09 14.43 13.50
N GLU A 520 15.68 15.69 13.37
CA GLU A 520 15.55 16.34 12.06
C GLU A 520 16.94 16.78 11.58
N ARG A 521 17.39 16.24 10.45
CA ARG A 521 18.68 16.55 9.84
C ARG A 521 18.58 16.41 8.32
N PHE A 522 19.11 17.40 7.61
CA PHE A 522 19.14 17.47 6.16
C PHE A 522 20.56 17.31 5.62
N LYS A 523 20.69 17.09 4.31
CA LYS A 523 21.93 16.96 3.56
C LYS A 523 22.92 15.98 4.20
N LYS A 524 22.40 14.87 4.68
CA LYS A 524 23.20 13.83 5.34
C LYS A 524 24.31 13.28 4.46
N TYR A 525 24.11 13.35 3.14
CA TYR A 525 25.10 12.95 2.14
C TYR A 525 26.39 13.79 2.20
N GLU A 526 26.38 15.05 2.65
CA GLU A 526 27.57 15.88 2.76
C GLU A 526 28.60 15.31 3.75
N SER A 527 28.19 14.53 4.73
CA SER A 527 29.07 13.91 5.74
C SER A 527 29.47 12.46 5.46
N GLY A 528 28.91 11.79 4.44
CA GLY A 528 29.21 10.36 4.25
C GLY A 528 28.83 9.81 2.86
N GLY A 529 28.42 10.67 1.94
CA GLY A 529 27.89 10.27 0.65
C GLY A 529 26.48 9.64 0.73
N PHE A 530 25.95 9.30 -0.40
CA PHE A 530 24.73 8.50 -0.51
C PHE A 530 25.03 7.03 -0.23
N LYS A 531 24.09 6.28 0.35
CA LYS A 531 24.25 4.85 0.66
C LYS A 531 24.07 3.96 -0.57
N THR A 532 24.81 4.28 -1.62
CA THR A 532 24.87 3.58 -2.90
C THR A 532 26.27 3.03 -3.13
N PRO A 533 26.50 2.14 -4.10
CA PRO A 533 27.83 1.62 -4.39
C PRO A 533 28.87 2.68 -4.78
N THR A 534 28.46 3.76 -5.45
CA THR A 534 29.36 4.86 -5.85
C THR A 534 29.48 5.97 -4.79
N GLY A 535 28.70 5.92 -3.70
CA GLY A 535 28.57 7.02 -2.76
C GLY A 535 27.82 8.23 -3.29
N LYS A 536 27.23 8.13 -4.48
CA LYS A 536 26.49 9.16 -5.21
C LYS A 536 25.10 8.69 -5.62
N VAL A 537 24.23 9.59 -6.06
CA VAL A 537 22.95 9.21 -6.69
C VAL A 537 23.23 8.54 -8.03
N GLU A 538 22.74 7.32 -8.19
CA GLU A 538 22.98 6.47 -9.37
C GLU A 538 21.98 6.83 -10.50
N LEU A 539 22.23 7.90 -11.23
CA LEU A 539 21.44 8.24 -12.43
C LEU A 539 21.59 7.15 -13.50
N SER A 540 22.79 6.60 -13.64
CA SER A 540 23.07 5.34 -14.31
C SER A 540 23.47 4.31 -13.26
N LEU A 541 22.76 3.17 -13.15
CA LEU A 541 23.04 2.16 -12.12
C LEU A 541 24.36 1.45 -12.38
N SER A 542 25.33 1.62 -11.49
CA SER A 542 26.62 0.92 -11.54
C SER A 542 26.49 -0.59 -11.33
N THR A 543 25.39 -1.05 -10.72
CA THR A 543 25.10 -2.47 -10.46
C THR A 543 24.15 -3.09 -11.48
N ALA A 544 23.80 -2.39 -12.55
CA ALA A 544 22.79 -2.83 -13.52
C ALA A 544 23.12 -4.22 -14.11
N GLU A 545 24.32 -4.43 -14.61
CA GLU A 545 24.76 -5.70 -15.17
C GLU A 545 24.68 -6.85 -14.16
N LYS A 546 25.13 -6.61 -12.92
CA LYS A 546 25.11 -7.61 -11.83
C LYS A 546 23.71 -8.15 -11.55
N PHE A 547 22.69 -7.31 -11.67
CA PHE A 547 21.30 -7.68 -11.40
C PHE A 547 20.48 -7.89 -12.68
N GLY A 548 21.10 -7.78 -13.84
CA GLY A 548 20.43 -7.87 -15.13
C GLY A 548 19.41 -6.77 -15.36
N LEU A 549 19.60 -5.59 -14.79
CA LEU A 549 18.75 -4.41 -14.92
C LEU A 549 19.23 -3.50 -16.03
N LYS A 550 18.38 -2.56 -16.45
CA LYS A 550 18.81 -1.45 -17.33
C LYS A 550 19.60 -0.43 -16.51
N ALA A 551 20.72 0.02 -17.03
CA ALA A 551 21.53 1.05 -16.36
C ALA A 551 20.78 2.39 -16.25
N LEU A 552 20.00 2.76 -17.26
CA LEU A 552 19.23 4.00 -17.33
C LEU A 552 17.72 3.71 -17.23
N PRO A 553 16.92 4.60 -16.62
CA PRO A 553 15.47 4.48 -16.63
C PRO A 553 14.95 4.63 -18.07
N GLY A 554 13.90 3.90 -18.40
CA GLY A 554 13.37 3.91 -19.77
C GLY A 554 11.84 3.81 -19.79
N PHE A 555 11.28 4.00 -20.96
CA PHE A 555 9.86 3.74 -21.20
C PHE A 555 9.73 2.49 -22.09
N THR A 556 8.90 1.57 -21.65
CA THR A 556 8.48 0.43 -22.47
C THR A 556 7.18 0.79 -23.17
N ALA A 557 7.18 0.74 -24.50
CA ALA A 557 5.99 1.07 -25.29
C ALA A 557 4.78 0.24 -24.83
N LEU A 558 3.64 0.90 -24.75
CA LEU A 558 2.38 0.20 -24.47
C LEU A 558 2.06 -0.73 -25.64
N PRO A 559 1.34 -1.84 -25.40
CA PRO A 559 0.80 -2.66 -26.48
C PRO A 559 0.02 -1.79 -27.50
N ALA A 560 -0.03 -2.23 -28.74
CA ALA A 560 -0.86 -1.61 -29.76
C ALA A 560 -2.32 -1.55 -29.29
N ASP A 561 -3.05 -0.53 -29.75
CA ASP A 561 -4.46 -0.39 -29.43
C ASP A 561 -5.23 -1.65 -29.88
N ASP A 562 -6.07 -2.14 -29.00
CA ASP A 562 -6.87 -3.35 -29.19
C ASP A 562 -8.30 -2.96 -29.63
N PRO A 563 -8.68 -3.23 -30.88
CA PRO A 563 -10.02 -2.84 -31.36
C PRO A 563 -11.17 -3.48 -30.58
N ASP A 564 -10.96 -4.66 -29.98
CA ASP A 564 -11.95 -5.35 -29.15
C ASP A 564 -12.06 -4.75 -27.75
N TYR A 565 -11.00 -4.04 -27.28
CA TYR A 565 -10.91 -3.40 -25.97
C TYR A 565 -10.33 -1.98 -26.08
N PRO A 566 -11.09 -1.06 -26.71
CA PRO A 566 -10.56 0.24 -27.14
C PRO A 566 -10.34 1.26 -26.03
N LEU A 567 -10.83 0.99 -24.81
CA LEU A 567 -10.73 1.89 -23.67
C LEU A 567 -9.65 1.45 -22.70
N VAL A 568 -9.22 2.38 -21.86
CA VAL A 568 -8.16 2.19 -20.85
C VAL A 568 -8.78 2.19 -19.46
N LEU A 569 -8.73 1.04 -18.80
CA LEU A 569 -9.25 0.87 -17.45
C LEU A 569 -8.22 1.29 -16.40
N ILE A 570 -8.68 2.11 -15.46
CA ILE A 570 -8.01 2.41 -14.21
C ILE A 570 -8.95 2.14 -13.03
N SER A 571 -8.42 2.23 -11.82
CA SER A 571 -9.25 2.21 -10.61
C SER A 571 -8.87 3.33 -9.67
N ALA A 572 -9.84 3.85 -8.94
CA ALA A 572 -9.63 4.82 -7.90
C ALA A 572 -10.26 4.39 -6.58
N LYS A 573 -9.69 4.89 -5.49
CA LYS A 573 -10.17 4.62 -4.14
C LYS A 573 -11.39 5.46 -3.83
N ASP A 574 -12.43 4.79 -3.35
CA ASP A 574 -13.60 5.46 -2.78
C ASP A 574 -13.23 6.07 -1.41
N PRO A 575 -13.58 7.34 -1.13
CA PRO A 575 -13.22 8.01 0.13
C PRO A 575 -13.92 7.40 1.36
N PHE A 576 -15.00 6.65 1.19
CA PHE A 576 -15.75 6.03 2.28
C PHE A 576 -15.28 4.63 2.65
N TYR A 577 -14.51 3.98 1.77
CA TYR A 577 -14.04 2.62 1.98
C TYR A 577 -12.51 2.52 1.93
N MET A 578 -12.00 1.41 2.43
CA MET A 578 -10.59 1.08 2.38
C MET A 578 -10.43 -0.34 1.85
N HIS A 579 -9.96 -0.45 0.61
CA HIS A 579 -9.85 -1.72 -0.09
C HIS A 579 -11.18 -2.51 0.01
N SER A 580 -11.16 -3.75 0.52
CA SER A 580 -12.37 -4.56 0.76
C SER A 580 -13.05 -4.30 2.12
N SER A 581 -12.51 -3.40 2.95
CA SER A 581 -13.00 -3.15 4.31
C SER A 581 -14.05 -2.06 4.39
N TYR A 582 -14.75 -1.97 5.53
CA TYR A 582 -15.77 -0.98 5.88
C TYR A 582 -17.13 -1.13 5.16
N ARG A 583 -17.32 -2.13 4.31
CA ARG A 583 -18.57 -2.36 3.59
C ARG A 583 -19.76 -2.68 4.48
N TRP A 584 -19.53 -3.21 5.69
CA TRP A 584 -20.57 -3.45 6.71
C TRP A 584 -21.10 -2.18 7.38
N VAL A 585 -20.33 -1.08 7.36
CA VAL A 585 -20.64 0.12 8.16
C VAL A 585 -21.77 0.91 7.50
N LYS A 586 -22.98 0.82 8.05
CA LYS A 586 -24.22 1.41 7.48
C LYS A 586 -24.10 2.90 7.18
N SER A 587 -23.43 3.68 8.03
CA SER A 587 -23.25 5.13 7.81
C SER A 587 -22.40 5.46 6.59
N LEU A 588 -21.42 4.62 6.27
CA LEU A 588 -20.60 4.74 5.06
C LEU A 588 -21.33 4.19 3.85
N ARG A 589 -22.01 3.04 4.00
CA ARG A 589 -22.78 2.42 2.94
C ARG A 589 -23.90 3.35 2.42
N LYS A 590 -24.53 4.13 3.30
CA LYS A 590 -25.53 5.14 2.91
C LYS A 590 -24.94 6.24 2.01
N ARG A 591 -23.64 6.55 2.14
CA ARG A 591 -22.95 7.60 1.37
C ARG A 591 -22.44 7.11 0.02
N SER A 592 -22.04 5.85 -0.05
CA SER A 592 -21.57 5.18 -1.27
C SER A 592 -22.21 3.78 -1.30
N PRO A 593 -23.47 3.68 -1.78
CA PRO A 593 -24.24 2.44 -1.71
C PRO A 593 -23.76 1.38 -2.70
N ASP A 594 -23.29 1.81 -3.86
CA ASP A 594 -23.00 0.94 -5.00
C ASP A 594 -21.57 1.11 -5.52
N PRO A 595 -21.01 0.09 -6.18
CA PRO A 595 -19.77 0.23 -6.94
C PRO A 595 -20.03 1.10 -8.18
N VAL A 596 -19.22 2.13 -8.37
CA VAL A 596 -19.40 3.11 -9.44
C VAL A 596 -18.27 3.02 -10.44
N VAL A 597 -18.62 3.07 -11.73
CA VAL A 597 -17.70 3.28 -12.83
C VAL A 597 -17.88 4.67 -13.41
N GLU A 598 -16.78 5.45 -13.43
CA GLU A 598 -16.75 6.79 -14.03
C GLU A 598 -16.47 6.69 -15.53
N ILE A 599 -17.31 7.34 -16.33
CA ILE A 599 -17.28 7.30 -17.81
C ILE A 599 -17.44 8.72 -18.32
N HIS A 600 -16.65 9.11 -19.35
CA HIS A 600 -16.81 10.40 -19.99
C HIS A 600 -18.16 10.48 -20.73
N PRO A 601 -18.88 11.63 -20.71
CA PRO A 601 -20.19 11.76 -21.38
C PRO A 601 -20.16 11.45 -22.88
N GLU A 602 -19.09 11.81 -23.60
CA GLU A 602 -18.93 11.46 -25.03
C GLU A 602 -18.91 9.95 -25.23
N THR A 603 -18.07 9.24 -24.47
CA THR A 603 -17.96 7.78 -24.53
C THR A 603 -19.25 7.08 -24.15
N ALA A 604 -19.94 7.61 -23.13
CA ALA A 604 -21.24 7.08 -22.72
C ALA A 604 -22.31 7.24 -23.81
N SER A 605 -22.33 8.44 -24.49
CA SER A 605 -23.22 8.72 -25.61
C SER A 605 -22.98 7.76 -26.77
N ASP A 606 -21.72 7.54 -27.16
CA ASP A 606 -21.35 6.64 -28.26
C ASP A 606 -21.75 5.19 -28.00
N LEU A 607 -21.76 4.79 -26.73
CA LEU A 607 -22.11 3.44 -26.28
C LEU A 607 -23.57 3.30 -25.79
N SER A 608 -24.37 4.38 -25.89
CA SER A 608 -25.75 4.42 -25.42
C SER A 608 -25.91 4.07 -23.94
N ILE A 609 -24.95 4.51 -23.10
CA ILE A 609 -24.94 4.32 -21.64
C ILE A 609 -25.52 5.57 -20.97
N HIS A 610 -26.41 5.39 -19.99
CA HIS A 610 -27.03 6.49 -19.24
C HIS A 610 -26.55 6.56 -17.79
N GLU A 611 -26.67 7.75 -17.19
CA GLU A 611 -26.36 7.95 -15.78
C GLU A 611 -27.15 7.01 -14.87
N GLY A 612 -26.47 6.32 -13.95
CA GLY A 612 -27.11 5.38 -13.02
C GLY A 612 -27.41 3.99 -13.59
N GLU A 613 -27.10 3.74 -14.84
CA GLU A 613 -27.33 2.45 -15.50
C GLU A 613 -26.30 1.41 -15.03
N GLN A 614 -26.68 0.14 -15.00
CA GLN A 614 -25.74 -0.97 -14.77
C GLN A 614 -24.92 -1.20 -16.04
N VAL A 615 -23.61 -1.20 -15.89
CA VAL A 615 -22.63 -1.34 -16.97
C VAL A 615 -21.74 -2.54 -16.72
N ALA A 616 -21.62 -3.40 -17.73
CA ALA A 616 -20.62 -4.44 -17.77
C ALA A 616 -19.27 -3.84 -18.21
N ILE A 617 -18.23 -4.09 -17.41
CA ILE A 617 -16.84 -3.74 -17.69
C ILE A 617 -16.12 -5.05 -17.99
N GLU A 618 -15.52 -5.14 -19.16
CA GLU A 618 -14.92 -6.37 -19.66
C GLU A 618 -13.45 -6.17 -20.02
N THR A 619 -12.62 -7.14 -19.66
CA THR A 619 -11.23 -7.29 -20.11
C THR A 619 -11.04 -8.70 -20.65
N ARG A 620 -9.85 -9.03 -21.16
CA ARG A 620 -9.53 -10.41 -21.58
C ARG A 620 -9.58 -11.43 -20.43
N GLN A 621 -9.59 -10.99 -19.16
CA GLN A 621 -9.61 -11.85 -17.97
C GLN A 621 -11.03 -12.16 -17.48
N GLY A 622 -11.96 -11.27 -17.68
CA GLY A 622 -13.33 -11.44 -17.20
C GLY A 622 -14.17 -10.19 -17.30
N ALA A 623 -15.34 -10.25 -16.68
CA ALA A 623 -16.31 -9.16 -16.65
C ALA A 623 -16.83 -8.92 -15.23
N ILE A 624 -17.15 -7.67 -14.93
CA ILE A 624 -17.84 -7.25 -13.71
C ILE A 624 -18.92 -6.24 -14.04
N THR A 625 -19.84 -5.98 -13.10
CA THR A 625 -20.89 -5.00 -13.26
C THR A 625 -20.77 -3.90 -12.20
N GLN A 626 -20.88 -2.64 -12.65
CA GLN A 626 -20.90 -1.46 -11.77
C GLN A 626 -21.92 -0.43 -12.30
N VAL A 627 -22.27 0.55 -11.46
CA VAL A 627 -23.21 1.62 -11.82
C VAL A 627 -22.49 2.74 -12.55
N ALA A 628 -22.98 3.17 -13.70
CA ALA A 628 -22.40 4.27 -14.46
C ALA A 628 -22.57 5.62 -13.74
N ARG A 629 -21.50 6.37 -13.68
CA ARG A 629 -21.47 7.79 -13.33
C ARG A 629 -20.80 8.58 -14.46
N LEU A 630 -21.56 9.47 -15.08
CA LEU A 630 -21.05 10.27 -16.18
C LEU A 630 -20.30 11.49 -15.64
N THR A 631 -19.09 11.70 -16.09
CA THR A 631 -18.24 12.81 -15.60
C THR A 631 -17.17 13.21 -16.60
N GLU A 632 -16.96 14.53 -16.77
CA GLU A 632 -15.83 15.10 -17.52
C GLU A 632 -14.49 15.04 -16.74
N GLU A 633 -14.48 14.45 -15.54
CA GLU A 633 -13.27 14.34 -14.73
C GLU A 633 -12.32 13.23 -15.21
N VAL A 634 -12.77 12.36 -16.11
CA VAL A 634 -11.97 11.33 -16.80
C VAL A 634 -11.80 11.67 -18.28
N HIS A 635 -10.71 11.20 -18.88
CA HIS A 635 -10.50 11.36 -20.33
C HIS A 635 -11.51 10.46 -21.11
N PRO A 636 -11.98 10.84 -22.32
CA PRO A 636 -12.91 10.03 -23.12
C PRO A 636 -12.46 8.58 -23.32
N ASN A 637 -11.17 8.32 -23.46
CA ASN A 637 -10.63 6.98 -23.63
C ASN A 637 -10.35 6.23 -22.31
N VAL A 638 -10.71 6.81 -21.15
CA VAL A 638 -10.40 6.23 -19.83
C VAL A 638 -11.67 5.89 -19.07
N VAL A 639 -11.69 4.70 -18.49
CA VAL A 639 -12.76 4.23 -17.60
C VAL A 639 -12.18 4.04 -16.22
N ASN A 640 -12.81 4.62 -15.20
CA ASN A 640 -12.35 4.51 -13.81
C ASN A 640 -13.35 3.69 -12.98
N ALA A 641 -13.00 2.43 -12.66
CA ALA A 641 -13.85 1.52 -11.91
C ALA A 641 -13.54 1.53 -10.40
N ALA A 642 -14.56 1.31 -9.57
CA ALA A 642 -14.41 1.07 -8.14
C ALA A 642 -13.71 -0.26 -7.90
N TYR A 643 -12.77 -0.31 -6.92
CA TYR A 643 -12.07 -1.56 -6.57
C TYR A 643 -12.33 -2.01 -5.13
N GLY A 644 -12.01 -3.28 -4.84
CA GLY A 644 -12.19 -3.89 -3.53
C GLY A 644 -13.65 -4.06 -3.13
N TRP A 645 -14.56 -4.05 -4.09
CA TRP A 645 -15.99 -4.14 -3.85
C TRP A 645 -16.47 -5.58 -3.77
N TRP A 646 -17.29 -5.87 -2.77
CA TRP A 646 -18.02 -7.10 -2.55
C TRP A 646 -19.25 -6.82 -1.67
N PHE A 647 -20.16 -7.80 -1.53
CA PHE A 647 -21.48 -7.61 -0.91
C PHE A 647 -21.59 -8.43 0.38
N PRO A 648 -21.17 -7.88 1.55
CA PRO A 648 -21.20 -8.61 2.83
C PRO A 648 -22.61 -8.96 3.32
N GLU A 649 -23.64 -8.34 2.77
CA GLU A 649 -25.05 -8.63 3.01
C GLU A 649 -25.57 -9.86 2.26
N ALA A 650 -24.84 -10.35 1.26
CA ALA A 650 -25.20 -11.54 0.50
C ALA A 650 -24.61 -12.82 1.13
N ASP A 651 -25.06 -13.98 0.66
CA ASP A 651 -24.52 -15.26 1.11
C ASP A 651 -23.05 -15.38 0.73
N ILE A 652 -22.20 -15.50 1.74
CA ILE A 652 -20.74 -15.55 1.57
C ILE A 652 -20.28 -16.82 0.81
N THR A 653 -21.11 -17.86 0.76
CA THR A 653 -20.82 -19.08 0.00
C THR A 653 -21.15 -18.96 -1.49
N ALA A 654 -21.92 -17.95 -1.88
CA ALA A 654 -22.23 -17.68 -3.27
C ALA A 654 -21.08 -16.91 -3.95
N GLU A 655 -20.57 -17.43 -5.03
CA GLU A 655 -19.47 -16.82 -5.79
C GLU A 655 -19.80 -15.38 -6.23
N ASP A 656 -21.05 -15.11 -6.59
CA ASP A 656 -21.51 -13.77 -6.98
C ASP A 656 -21.27 -12.70 -5.92
N THR A 657 -21.23 -13.06 -4.64
CA THR A 657 -20.95 -12.14 -3.53
C THR A 657 -19.65 -11.38 -3.70
N TRP A 658 -18.62 -12.01 -4.27
CA TRP A 658 -17.29 -11.42 -4.40
C TRP A 658 -16.83 -11.28 -5.85
N THR A 659 -17.49 -11.88 -6.84
CA THR A 659 -17.10 -11.77 -8.27
C THR A 659 -17.82 -10.62 -8.99
N ARG A 660 -19.09 -10.36 -8.67
CA ARG A 660 -19.97 -9.45 -9.43
C ARG A 660 -19.38 -8.06 -9.68
N SER A 661 -18.68 -7.48 -8.71
CA SER A 661 -18.12 -6.12 -8.81
C SER A 661 -16.66 -6.02 -8.37
N ASN A 662 -15.97 -7.13 -8.19
CA ASN A 662 -14.57 -7.15 -7.78
C ASN A 662 -13.64 -6.82 -8.95
N PHE A 663 -12.97 -5.68 -8.86
CA PHE A 663 -12.00 -5.21 -9.86
C PHE A 663 -10.94 -6.27 -10.23
N ASN A 664 -10.53 -7.12 -9.29
CA ASN A 664 -9.51 -8.14 -9.53
C ASN A 664 -9.99 -9.37 -10.33
N ILE A 665 -11.24 -9.41 -10.73
CA ILE A 665 -11.74 -10.29 -11.80
C ILE A 665 -11.26 -9.81 -13.19
N LEU A 666 -11.00 -8.52 -13.32
CA LEU A 666 -10.55 -7.87 -14.57
C LEU A 666 -9.03 -7.87 -14.74
N THR A 667 -8.28 -8.25 -13.71
CA THR A 667 -6.82 -8.16 -13.69
C THR A 667 -6.16 -9.50 -13.92
N SER A 668 -4.96 -9.48 -14.52
CA SER A 668 -4.13 -10.67 -14.75
C SER A 668 -2.94 -10.72 -13.81
N ALA A 669 -2.49 -11.91 -13.49
CA ALA A 669 -1.20 -12.15 -12.85
C ALA A 669 -0.20 -12.89 -13.75
N SER A 670 -0.47 -12.97 -15.06
CA SER A 670 0.45 -13.57 -16.02
C SER A 670 1.53 -12.60 -16.52
N GLU A 671 1.19 -11.30 -16.59
CA GLU A 671 2.12 -10.24 -16.98
C GLU A 671 2.58 -9.49 -15.72
N LEU A 672 3.82 -9.74 -15.33
CA LEU A 672 4.41 -9.16 -14.13
C LEU A 672 5.59 -8.26 -14.48
N GLY A 673 5.71 -7.14 -13.80
CA GLY A 673 6.93 -6.34 -13.79
C GLY A 673 8.09 -7.19 -13.25
N ARG A 674 9.19 -7.22 -13.99
CA ARG A 674 10.33 -8.09 -13.68
C ARG A 674 10.92 -7.82 -12.31
N GLU A 675 11.04 -6.54 -11.96
CA GLU A 675 11.79 -6.11 -10.79
C GLU A 675 11.07 -6.49 -9.48
N PHE A 676 9.75 -6.35 -9.45
CA PHE A 676 8.96 -6.49 -8.22
C PHE A 676 7.91 -7.60 -8.28
N GLY A 677 7.66 -8.20 -9.44
CA GLY A 677 6.51 -9.08 -9.62
C GLY A 677 5.17 -8.34 -9.59
N THR A 678 5.19 -7.04 -9.88
CA THR A 678 4.00 -6.18 -9.88
C THR A 678 3.08 -6.54 -11.04
N PRO A 679 1.80 -6.87 -10.80
CA PRO A 679 0.82 -7.05 -11.86
C PRO A 679 0.37 -5.69 -12.44
N LYS A 680 -0.18 -5.72 -13.66
CA LYS A 680 -0.77 -4.53 -14.28
C LYS A 680 -2.15 -4.28 -13.69
N LEU A 681 -2.27 -3.25 -12.84
CA LEU A 681 -3.53 -2.83 -12.19
C LEU A 681 -4.06 -1.48 -12.72
N LYS A 682 -3.29 -0.83 -13.59
CA LYS A 682 -3.63 0.45 -14.25
C LYS A 682 -3.29 0.35 -15.72
N GLY A 683 -4.05 1.06 -16.55
CA GLY A 683 -3.79 1.06 -17.99
C GLY A 683 -4.17 -0.28 -18.66
N ILE A 684 -5.21 -0.95 -18.17
CA ILE A 684 -5.67 -2.24 -18.70
C ILE A 684 -6.61 -1.99 -19.89
N PRO A 685 -6.40 -2.60 -21.06
CA PRO A 685 -7.37 -2.53 -22.15
C PRO A 685 -8.73 -3.10 -21.72
N CYS A 686 -9.81 -2.35 -21.98
CA CYS A 686 -11.17 -2.76 -21.62
C CYS A 686 -12.20 -2.31 -22.64
N ARG A 687 -13.39 -2.89 -22.56
CA ARG A 687 -14.61 -2.38 -23.17
C ARG A 687 -15.71 -2.30 -22.12
N ILE A 688 -16.69 -1.45 -22.38
CA ILE A 688 -17.89 -1.31 -21.56
C ILE A 688 -19.14 -1.39 -22.43
N ARG A 689 -20.23 -1.89 -21.86
CA ARG A 689 -21.56 -1.92 -22.48
C ARG A 689 -22.63 -1.88 -21.42
N PRO A 690 -23.89 -1.52 -21.75
CA PRO A 690 -25.00 -1.75 -20.84
C PRO A 690 -24.99 -3.20 -20.34
N ALA A 691 -25.29 -3.41 -19.06
CA ALA A 691 -25.47 -4.76 -18.54
C ALA A 691 -26.85 -5.29 -18.98
N ASP A 692 -26.93 -6.56 -19.37
CA ASP A 692 -28.17 -7.22 -19.77
C ASP A 692 -29.13 -7.35 -18.60
#